data_0c4cf547a3be78ca81e35188a0724aff
#
_entry.id   0c4cf547a3be78ca81e35188a0724aff
#
_cell.length_a   1.000
_cell.length_b   1.000
_cell.length_c   1.000
_cell.angle_alpha   90.00
_cell.angle_beta   90.00
_cell.angle_gamma   90.00
#
_symmetry.space_group_name_H-M   'P 1'
#
loop_
_entity.id
_entity.type
_entity.pdbx_description
1 polymer ?
#
loop_
_entity_poly.entity_id
_entity_poly.type
_entity_poly.pdbx_seq_one_letter_code
_entity_poly.pdbx_strand_id
1 'polypeptide(L)'
;MADNESSEKKRKKLSRRKFLVRGGFGTLGVLAVGTYLFRNPIRRTILKKVNSMDIEYLGSTDNPMLWFELGKDNVVILHSPKVEMGQGTFTGIAQMAADELDVPFENVKVVHATTDTGNIDQFSTGGSTSISGLWQPLRELAATFREMMKIEAANKLGVSISQLSVKDGVVSANGESLTYVEISEGVTDWTIPKKPILKDISSYRFVGKPLPRVDLADKVYGAPMFGLDAEMPNMLYGAVVRPSKIGAKFISATTDKAEKMPGVVKVVSEDDFVGVVAESYIEAENAKQAIEVVWETPDNLQQDEIVAMMTVGNGTSSIIQKQGAALEGDDVVQMEFRSPIGAHAQIEPNGVVAYVEASKATIMISTQVVGITRKEVSSRLGWDVEEVNVIPTYLGGGFGRRLHTPHAVQAAVMSKAVGKPVKYIFSREEEFQHDMFRPPTHHILKGSLNEKGLLSGLEHHFVSGDVGNNSALLPNVVPTILGADVGAIRGAFIQYTGVPNHRSVYWHVDLPFATSWWRSLGLLANTFAIESFVDEMALKAGKNAIEFRLAHVNDDEAGKRLKEVMSTAGEKAGYSEEVKNGRAMGFAASVDAGTPCAHVVEVSVEDNNIRVHKVTVVLDPGLAVNPDQIRAQCEGCVIMGMSAVLFEQMKVVDGSLTPTIYGPYEMALMKHAPREIDVVLLQGKDTPGAVGEPPLGPIGAAIANAVKRLTGKRLQSMPLKLT
;
A
#
# COMPACT_ATOMS: atom_id res chain seq x y z
N MET A 1 18.98 42.94 -49.17
CA MET A 1 19.93 42.39 -48.22
C MET A 1 19.09 41.91 -47.07
N ALA A 2 18.86 40.63 -47.07
CA ALA A 2 18.03 39.95 -46.08
C ALA A 2 18.94 38.95 -45.35
N ASP A 3 19.13 39.17 -44.07
CA ASP A 3 19.85 38.23 -43.22
C ASP A 3 18.90 37.18 -42.70
N ASN A 4 19.31 35.95 -42.97
CA ASN A 4 18.60 34.72 -42.65
C ASN A 4 19.17 34.17 -41.32
N GLU A 5 18.51 34.40 -40.19
CA GLU A 5 18.84 33.73 -38.95
C GLU A 5 18.05 32.43 -38.82
N SER A 6 18.72 31.33 -39.08
CA SER A 6 18.23 29.99 -38.84
C SER A 6 18.32 29.65 -37.37
N SER A 7 17.19 29.59 -36.66
CA SER A 7 17.08 29.07 -35.31
C SER A 7 17.24 27.54 -35.29
N GLU A 8 18.41 27.03 -35.01
CA GLU A 8 18.64 25.62 -34.66
C GLU A 8 17.94 25.28 -33.34
N LYS A 9 16.76 24.66 -33.39
CA LYS A 9 16.13 23.99 -32.26
C LYS A 9 17.02 22.82 -31.86
N LYS A 10 17.84 22.98 -30.83
CA LYS A 10 18.50 21.87 -30.11
C LYS A 10 17.48 20.85 -29.66
N ARG A 11 17.34 19.73 -30.38
CA ARG A 11 16.60 18.54 -29.91
C ARG A 11 17.32 17.98 -28.68
N LYS A 12 16.78 18.22 -27.48
CA LYS A 12 17.21 17.54 -26.27
C LYS A 12 17.02 16.02 -26.46
N LYS A 13 18.12 15.27 -26.59
CA LYS A 13 18.10 13.81 -26.55
C LYS A 13 17.55 13.38 -25.20
N LEU A 14 16.35 12.81 -25.19
CA LEU A 14 15.79 12.14 -24.02
C LEU A 14 16.75 11.02 -23.58
N SER A 15 17.05 10.94 -22.29
CA SER A 15 17.86 9.84 -21.76
C SER A 15 17.14 8.51 -22.00
N ARG A 16 17.90 7.40 -22.16
CA ARG A 16 17.33 6.05 -22.34
C ARG A 16 16.29 5.71 -21.29
N ARG A 17 16.48 6.18 -20.04
CA ARG A 17 15.58 6.01 -18.91
C ARG A 17 14.26 6.81 -19.09
N LYS A 18 14.34 8.09 -19.52
CA LYS A 18 13.15 8.90 -19.87
C LYS A 18 12.39 8.35 -21.07
N PHE A 19 13.11 7.70 -22.00
CA PHE A 19 12.49 6.99 -23.12
C PHE A 19 11.77 5.72 -22.63
N LEU A 20 12.36 4.96 -21.71
CA LEU A 20 11.73 3.75 -21.15
C LEU A 20 10.54 4.07 -20.21
N VAL A 21 10.59 5.16 -19.43
CA VAL A 21 9.48 5.58 -18.56
C VAL A 21 8.35 6.21 -19.38
N ARG A 22 8.64 7.12 -20.32
CA ARG A 22 7.64 7.63 -21.26
C ARG A 22 7.26 6.59 -22.32
N GLY A 23 8.18 5.70 -22.68
CA GLY A 23 7.94 4.53 -23.52
C GLY A 23 7.19 3.43 -22.77
N GLY A 24 7.30 3.30 -21.44
CA GLY A 24 6.50 2.38 -20.63
C GLY A 24 5.00 2.71 -20.69
N PHE A 25 4.64 3.97 -20.56
CA PHE A 25 3.24 4.42 -20.78
C PHE A 25 2.91 4.52 -22.29
N GLY A 26 3.85 4.87 -23.15
CA GLY A 26 3.67 4.83 -24.62
C GLY A 26 3.67 3.42 -25.21
N THR A 27 4.45 2.47 -24.66
CA THR A 27 4.38 1.04 -25.03
C THR A 27 3.16 0.37 -24.42
N LEU A 28 2.66 0.79 -23.26
CA LEU A 28 1.31 0.39 -22.80
C LEU A 28 0.24 0.87 -23.80
N GLY A 29 0.32 2.05 -24.34
CA GLY A 29 -0.59 2.56 -25.38
C GLY A 29 -0.50 1.78 -26.70
N VAL A 30 0.70 1.46 -27.20
CA VAL A 30 0.89 0.67 -28.44
C VAL A 30 0.61 -0.82 -28.22
N LEU A 31 0.96 -1.36 -27.06
CA LEU A 31 0.56 -2.71 -26.63
C LEU A 31 -0.95 -2.79 -26.42
N ALA A 32 -1.64 -1.72 -26.03
CA ALA A 32 -3.08 -1.65 -25.88
C ALA A 32 -3.83 -1.90 -27.18
N VAL A 33 -3.41 -1.28 -28.27
CA VAL A 33 -3.98 -1.50 -29.61
C VAL A 33 -3.67 -2.93 -30.09
N GLY A 34 -2.47 -3.43 -29.84
CA GLY A 34 -2.07 -4.81 -30.14
C GLY A 34 -2.84 -5.84 -29.31
N THR A 35 -3.10 -5.59 -28.03
CA THR A 35 -3.85 -6.51 -27.15
C THR A 35 -5.36 -6.53 -27.44
N TYR A 36 -5.92 -5.44 -27.89
CA TYR A 36 -7.31 -5.41 -28.38
C TYR A 36 -7.52 -6.24 -29.65
N LEU A 37 -6.50 -6.27 -30.52
CA LEU A 37 -6.52 -7.02 -31.80
C LEU A 37 -6.11 -8.51 -31.64
N PHE A 38 -5.29 -8.85 -30.63
CA PHE A 38 -4.79 -10.22 -30.40
C PHE A 38 -5.20 -10.75 -29.02
N ARG A 39 -6.49 -10.82 -28.76
CA ARG A 39 -7.15 -11.17 -27.50
C ARG A 39 -6.55 -12.38 -26.75
N ASN A 40 -6.36 -12.20 -25.46
CA ASN A 40 -6.21 -13.13 -24.32
C ASN A 40 -4.80 -13.65 -23.96
N PRO A 41 -3.91 -14.26 -24.75
CA PRO A 41 -2.60 -14.73 -24.26
C PRO A 41 -1.66 -13.60 -23.83
N ILE A 42 -1.57 -12.53 -24.66
CA ILE A 42 -0.71 -11.36 -24.38
C ILE A 42 -1.22 -10.64 -23.12
N ARG A 43 -2.53 -10.46 -23.00
CA ARG A 43 -3.17 -9.85 -21.84
C ARG A 43 -2.84 -10.60 -20.55
N ARG A 44 -2.96 -11.93 -20.53
CA ARG A 44 -2.59 -12.78 -19.38
C ARG A 44 -1.11 -12.64 -19.01
N THR A 45 -0.22 -12.58 -19.98
CA THR A 45 1.21 -12.37 -19.76
C THR A 45 1.48 -11.01 -19.12
N ILE A 46 0.80 -9.95 -19.57
CA ILE A 46 0.90 -8.61 -18.99
C ILE A 46 0.36 -8.62 -17.56
N LEU A 47 -0.83 -9.18 -17.33
CA LEU A 47 -1.43 -9.27 -15.99
C LEU A 47 -0.54 -10.04 -15.02
N LYS A 48 0.04 -11.18 -15.44
CA LYS A 48 1.00 -11.94 -14.64
C LYS A 48 2.22 -11.09 -14.30
N LYS A 49 2.76 -10.35 -15.27
CA LYS A 49 3.90 -9.47 -15.06
C LYS A 49 3.57 -8.32 -14.12
N VAL A 50 2.42 -7.67 -14.28
CA VAL A 50 1.95 -6.59 -13.39
C VAL A 50 1.76 -7.12 -11.96
N ASN A 51 1.18 -8.31 -11.79
CA ASN A 51 0.98 -8.92 -10.47
C ASN A 51 2.29 -9.27 -9.75
N SER A 52 3.37 -9.52 -10.48
CA SER A 52 4.70 -9.84 -9.94
C SER A 52 5.68 -8.66 -9.96
N MET A 53 5.26 -7.48 -10.46
CA MET A 53 6.15 -6.33 -10.58
C MET A 53 6.44 -5.71 -9.22
N ASP A 54 7.72 -5.65 -8.93
CA ASP A 54 8.31 -4.69 -8.03
C ASP A 54 8.41 -3.34 -8.79
N ILE A 55 7.70 -2.32 -8.33
CA ILE A 55 7.66 -1.02 -9.01
C ILE A 55 8.86 -0.20 -8.54
N GLU A 56 9.82 0.02 -9.44
CA GLU A 56 10.93 0.92 -9.19
C GLU A 56 10.42 2.37 -9.00
N TYR A 57 11.11 3.15 -8.17
CA TYR A 57 10.82 4.57 -7.96
C TYR A 57 10.89 5.35 -9.28
N LEU A 58 9.83 6.08 -9.61
CA LEU A 58 9.66 6.79 -10.89
C LEU A 58 10.06 8.27 -10.84
N GLY A 59 10.41 8.81 -9.67
CA GLY A 59 10.80 10.20 -9.49
C GLY A 59 12.19 10.51 -10.07
N SER A 60 12.57 11.80 -10.11
CA SER A 60 13.89 12.21 -10.57
C SER A 60 14.98 11.81 -9.58
N THR A 61 16.08 11.29 -10.13
CA THR A 61 17.31 10.97 -9.43
C THR A 61 18.52 11.66 -10.07
N ASP A 62 18.26 12.69 -10.86
CA ASP A 62 19.31 13.36 -11.65
C ASP A 62 20.18 14.31 -10.79
N ASN A 63 19.66 14.80 -9.65
CA ASN A 63 20.36 15.74 -8.75
C ASN A 63 20.33 15.26 -7.31
N PRO A 64 21.45 14.74 -6.77
CA PRO A 64 21.54 14.32 -5.37
C PRO A 64 21.30 15.45 -4.35
N MET A 65 21.59 16.71 -4.70
CA MET A 65 21.38 17.85 -3.80
C MET A 65 19.90 18.16 -3.51
N LEU A 66 18.96 17.58 -4.28
CA LEU A 66 17.53 17.61 -3.95
C LEU A 66 17.13 16.56 -2.91
N TRP A 67 17.97 15.56 -2.68
CA TRP A 67 17.73 14.47 -1.76
C TRP A 67 18.49 14.61 -0.47
N PHE A 68 19.74 15.14 -0.55
CA PHE A 68 20.65 15.23 0.57
C PHE A 68 20.99 16.70 0.84
N GLU A 69 20.79 17.11 2.08
CA GLU A 69 21.20 18.41 2.63
C GLU A 69 22.21 18.17 3.73
N LEU A 70 23.27 18.97 3.77
CA LEU A 70 24.27 18.91 4.84
C LEU A 70 23.89 19.86 5.96
N GLY A 71 23.57 19.29 7.11
CA GLY A 71 23.32 20.01 8.35
C GLY A 71 24.61 20.24 9.15
N LYS A 72 24.48 20.88 10.29
CA LYS A 72 25.59 21.06 11.24
C LYS A 72 26.10 19.70 11.74
N ASP A 73 27.31 19.68 12.24
CA ASP A 73 27.94 18.50 12.86
C ASP A 73 28.03 17.27 11.93
N ASN A 74 28.20 17.52 10.63
CA ASN A 74 28.28 16.50 9.58
C ASN A 74 27.06 15.56 9.51
N VAL A 75 25.89 16.07 9.87
CA VAL A 75 24.61 15.39 9.72
C VAL A 75 24.15 15.51 8.27
N VAL A 76 23.74 14.38 7.68
CA VAL A 76 23.10 14.33 6.35
C VAL A 76 21.59 14.25 6.52
N ILE A 77 20.88 15.27 6.07
CA ILE A 77 19.41 15.29 6.04
C ILE A 77 18.97 14.70 4.70
N LEU A 78 18.22 13.61 4.76
CA LEU A 78 17.65 12.92 3.60
C LEU A 78 16.18 13.27 3.45
N HIS A 79 15.83 13.96 2.38
CA HIS A 79 14.45 14.27 2.00
C HIS A 79 13.80 13.06 1.33
N SER A 80 13.03 12.28 2.08
CA SER A 80 12.39 11.04 1.61
C SER A 80 11.16 11.34 0.74
N PRO A 81 11.07 10.79 -0.48
CA PRO A 81 9.86 10.86 -1.29
C PRO A 81 8.73 10.00 -0.74
N LYS A 82 9.05 9.04 0.13
CA LYS A 82 8.08 8.14 0.77
C LYS A 82 7.66 8.70 2.12
N VAL A 83 6.37 8.60 2.41
CA VAL A 83 5.83 9.07 3.70
C VAL A 83 5.89 7.98 4.76
N GLU A 84 6.03 8.39 6.03
CA GLU A 84 6.07 7.50 7.19
C GLU A 84 4.66 7.41 7.82
N MET A 85 4.13 6.18 7.88
CA MET A 85 2.79 5.87 8.40
C MET A 85 2.81 4.75 9.47
N GLY A 86 3.97 4.55 10.10
CA GLY A 86 4.20 3.51 11.09
C GLY A 86 4.94 2.28 10.56
N GLN A 87 5.15 2.17 9.24
CA GLN A 87 5.79 1.02 8.60
C GLN A 87 7.31 0.94 8.79
N GLY A 88 7.97 2.00 9.31
CA GLY A 88 9.41 2.02 9.57
C GLY A 88 10.29 2.24 8.33
N THR A 89 9.73 2.75 7.25
CA THR A 89 10.44 3.01 5.99
C THR A 89 11.63 3.93 6.16
N PHE A 90 11.53 4.98 6.97
CA PHE A 90 12.62 5.93 7.21
C PHE A 90 13.89 5.25 7.72
N THR A 91 13.75 4.24 8.58
CA THR A 91 14.91 3.50 9.11
C THR A 91 15.63 2.72 8.02
N GLY A 92 14.90 1.99 7.18
CA GLY A 92 15.49 1.25 6.07
C GLY A 92 16.13 2.18 5.02
N ILE A 93 15.49 3.32 4.72
CA ILE A 93 16.04 4.36 3.83
C ILE A 93 17.33 4.95 4.42
N ALA A 94 17.37 5.23 5.73
CA ALA A 94 18.57 5.71 6.41
C ALA A 94 19.72 4.70 6.33
N GLN A 95 19.44 3.40 6.54
CA GLN A 95 20.45 2.34 6.44
C GLN A 95 21.08 2.25 5.03
N MET A 96 20.23 2.26 3.98
CA MET A 96 20.69 2.22 2.60
C MET A 96 21.55 3.46 2.25
N ALA A 97 21.11 4.64 2.69
CA ALA A 97 21.84 5.89 2.45
C ALA A 97 23.16 5.92 3.23
N ALA A 98 23.16 5.57 4.52
CA ALA A 98 24.36 5.62 5.37
C ALA A 98 25.49 4.74 4.84
N ASP A 99 25.15 3.53 4.36
CA ASP A 99 26.15 2.62 3.78
C ASP A 99 26.78 3.16 2.50
N GLU A 100 26.00 3.72 1.58
CA GLU A 100 26.53 4.26 0.31
C GLU A 100 27.18 5.65 0.48
N LEU A 101 26.65 6.51 1.36
CA LEU A 101 27.29 7.79 1.72
C LEU A 101 28.58 7.62 2.50
N ASP A 102 28.79 6.46 3.10
CA ASP A 102 29.86 6.19 4.07
C ASP A 102 29.84 7.13 5.28
N VAL A 103 28.66 7.31 5.88
CA VAL A 103 28.46 8.09 7.10
C VAL A 103 27.95 7.21 8.24
N PRO A 104 28.14 7.58 9.51
CA PRO A 104 27.51 6.88 10.63
C PRO A 104 25.98 6.91 10.49
N PHE A 105 25.32 5.84 10.87
CA PHE A 105 23.84 5.73 10.77
C PHE A 105 23.14 6.85 11.56
N GLU A 106 23.63 7.16 12.74
CA GLU A 106 23.13 8.22 13.61
C GLU A 106 23.26 9.64 13.01
N ASN A 107 24.12 9.79 12.00
CA ASN A 107 24.30 11.05 11.29
C ASN A 107 23.34 11.19 10.08
N VAL A 108 22.47 10.23 9.82
CA VAL A 108 21.45 10.35 8.78
C VAL A 108 20.09 10.67 9.39
N LYS A 109 19.61 11.89 9.17
CA LYS A 109 18.27 12.32 9.56
C LYS A 109 17.34 12.25 8.35
N VAL A 110 16.25 11.49 8.46
CA VAL A 110 15.25 11.39 7.39
C VAL A 110 14.06 12.29 7.67
N VAL A 111 13.68 13.11 6.68
CA VAL A 111 12.51 13.98 6.73
C VAL A 111 11.64 13.73 5.49
N HIS A 112 10.36 14.09 5.53
CA HIS A 112 9.51 14.05 4.34
C HIS A 112 9.98 15.07 3.31
N ALA A 113 10.06 14.66 2.04
CA ALA A 113 10.15 15.61 0.95
C ALA A 113 8.83 16.39 0.82
N THR A 114 8.92 17.69 0.55
CA THR A 114 7.78 18.53 0.22
C THR A 114 7.83 18.90 -1.26
N THR A 115 6.82 19.60 -1.76
CA THR A 115 6.84 20.09 -3.15
C THR A 115 7.84 21.24 -3.36
N ASP A 116 8.28 21.89 -2.28
CA ASP A 116 9.31 22.97 -2.31
C ASP A 116 10.71 22.43 -1.99
N THR A 117 10.83 21.32 -1.27
CA THR A 117 12.12 20.74 -0.85
C THR A 117 12.15 19.24 -1.11
N GLY A 118 13.22 18.79 -1.77
CA GLY A 118 13.37 17.39 -2.14
C GLY A 118 12.57 16.98 -3.39
N ASN A 119 12.46 15.70 -3.62
CA ASN A 119 11.67 15.10 -4.71
C ASN A 119 10.50 14.32 -4.13
N ILE A 120 9.29 14.84 -4.28
CA ILE A 120 8.08 14.10 -3.88
C ILE A 120 7.84 12.90 -4.79
N ASP A 121 7.24 11.86 -4.25
CA ASP A 121 6.78 10.74 -5.05
C ASP A 121 5.59 11.18 -5.93
N GLN A 122 5.76 11.01 -7.24
CA GLN A 122 4.71 11.33 -8.22
C GLN A 122 3.62 10.24 -8.29
N PHE A 123 3.85 9.11 -7.63
CA PHE A 123 2.93 7.98 -7.61
C PHE A 123 2.32 7.82 -6.20
N SER A 124 2.89 6.95 -5.35
CA SER A 124 2.36 6.75 -4.00
C SER A 124 3.35 6.09 -3.06
N THR A 125 3.11 6.24 -1.76
CA THR A 125 3.64 5.35 -0.74
C THR A 125 2.65 4.22 -0.52
N GLY A 126 2.85 3.09 -1.20
CA GLY A 126 1.93 1.95 -1.19
C GLY A 126 2.51 0.73 -1.90
N GLY A 127 1.76 -0.39 -1.96
CA GLY A 127 2.14 -1.61 -2.67
C GLY A 127 3.40 -2.29 -2.13
N SER A 128 3.83 -1.97 -0.91
CA SER A 128 5.04 -2.49 -0.26
C SER A 128 6.36 -2.21 -1.01
N THR A 129 6.40 -1.15 -1.83
CA THR A 129 7.53 -0.85 -2.74
C THR A 129 8.49 0.22 -2.23
N SER A 130 8.32 0.74 -1.01
CA SER A 130 9.14 1.86 -0.51
C SER A 130 10.63 1.51 -0.40
N ILE A 131 10.97 0.33 0.10
CA ILE A 131 12.36 -0.13 0.21
C ILE A 131 12.82 -0.76 -1.09
N SER A 132 12.08 -1.71 -1.66
CA SER A 132 12.47 -2.40 -2.88
C SER A 132 12.59 -1.46 -4.08
N GLY A 133 11.61 -0.56 -4.26
CA GLY A 133 11.62 0.41 -5.35
C GLY A 133 12.69 1.50 -5.22
N LEU A 134 13.12 1.83 -4.00
CA LEU A 134 14.22 2.78 -3.75
C LEU A 134 15.59 2.10 -3.67
N TRP A 135 15.68 0.77 -3.61
CA TRP A 135 16.94 0.04 -3.42
C TRP A 135 18.04 0.49 -4.36
N GLN A 136 17.81 0.42 -5.65
CA GLN A 136 18.82 0.81 -6.63
C GLN A 136 18.91 2.35 -6.80
N PRO A 137 17.79 3.10 -6.95
CA PRO A 137 17.85 4.54 -7.12
C PRO A 137 18.52 5.30 -5.97
N LEU A 138 18.21 4.93 -4.73
CA LEU A 138 18.78 5.61 -3.56
C LEU A 138 20.27 5.30 -3.38
N ARG A 139 20.69 4.07 -3.66
CA ARG A 139 22.10 3.68 -3.64
C ARG A 139 22.90 4.47 -4.67
N GLU A 140 22.40 4.57 -5.90
CA GLU A 140 23.03 5.38 -6.95
C GLU A 140 23.12 6.86 -6.57
N LEU A 141 22.06 7.43 -6.00
CA LEU A 141 22.06 8.82 -5.51
C LEU A 141 23.07 9.05 -4.39
N ALA A 142 23.08 8.19 -3.38
CA ALA A 142 24.00 8.31 -2.25
C ALA A 142 25.46 8.13 -2.67
N ALA A 143 25.72 7.14 -3.55
CA ALA A 143 27.06 6.98 -4.13
C ALA A 143 27.45 8.17 -4.99
N THR A 144 26.52 8.75 -5.78
CA THR A 144 26.78 9.97 -6.56
C THR A 144 27.16 11.12 -5.66
N PHE A 145 26.41 11.31 -4.55
CA PHE A 145 26.72 12.36 -3.57
C PHE A 145 28.10 12.16 -2.95
N ARG A 146 28.45 10.95 -2.51
CA ARG A 146 29.79 10.63 -2.00
C ARG A 146 30.88 10.92 -3.03
N GLU A 147 30.72 10.55 -4.27
CA GLU A 147 31.70 10.84 -5.33
C GLU A 147 31.81 12.36 -5.64
N MET A 148 30.73 13.13 -5.53
CA MET A 148 30.76 14.60 -5.61
C MET A 148 31.62 15.18 -4.48
N MET A 149 31.45 14.70 -3.24
CA MET A 149 32.30 15.11 -2.11
C MET A 149 33.76 14.77 -2.33
N LYS A 150 34.07 13.61 -2.89
CA LYS A 150 35.45 13.22 -3.25
C LYS A 150 36.06 14.11 -4.31
N ILE A 151 35.31 14.45 -5.36
CA ILE A 151 35.79 15.35 -6.42
C ILE A 151 36.17 16.70 -5.83
N GLU A 152 35.31 17.26 -5.00
CA GLU A 152 35.54 18.56 -4.41
C GLU A 152 36.66 18.54 -3.33
N ALA A 153 36.74 17.46 -2.55
CA ALA A 153 37.86 17.28 -1.61
C ALA A 153 39.21 17.17 -2.34
N ALA A 154 39.25 16.49 -3.50
CA ALA A 154 40.45 16.42 -4.33
C ALA A 154 40.93 17.81 -4.77
N ASN A 155 39.96 18.68 -5.19
CA ASN A 155 40.26 20.08 -5.54
C ASN A 155 40.81 20.88 -4.34
N LYS A 156 40.14 20.79 -3.17
CA LYS A 156 40.51 21.50 -1.96
C LYS A 156 41.87 21.06 -1.39
N LEU A 157 42.15 19.76 -1.43
CA LEU A 157 43.40 19.18 -0.90
C LEU A 157 44.55 19.15 -1.94
N GLY A 158 44.28 19.48 -3.21
CA GLY A 158 45.28 19.44 -4.28
C GLY A 158 45.82 18.06 -4.61
N VAL A 159 45.02 17.01 -4.45
CA VAL A 159 45.39 15.60 -4.65
C VAL A 159 44.56 14.93 -5.75
N SER A 160 44.98 13.78 -6.25
CA SER A 160 44.14 12.99 -7.17
C SER A 160 43.04 12.24 -6.39
N ILE A 161 41.88 12.04 -7.02
CA ILE A 161 40.75 11.31 -6.42
C ILE A 161 41.15 9.89 -5.96
N SER A 162 42.11 9.25 -6.64
CA SER A 162 42.60 7.93 -6.28
C SER A 162 43.41 7.86 -4.98
N GLN A 163 43.88 9.00 -4.47
CA GLN A 163 44.58 9.10 -3.20
C GLN A 163 43.63 9.32 -2.01
N LEU A 164 42.36 9.59 -2.28
CA LEU A 164 41.37 9.85 -1.24
C LEU A 164 40.81 8.55 -0.65
N SER A 165 40.65 8.55 0.65
CA SER A 165 39.84 7.58 1.39
C SER A 165 38.63 8.30 2.00
N VAL A 166 37.49 7.60 2.05
CA VAL A 166 36.27 8.10 2.71
C VAL A 166 35.91 7.16 3.84
N LYS A 167 35.65 7.72 4.99
CA LYS A 167 35.16 6.96 6.15
C LYS A 167 34.39 7.91 7.09
N ASP A 168 33.19 7.48 7.50
CA ASP A 168 32.36 8.17 8.48
C ASP A 168 32.07 9.66 8.14
N GLY A 169 31.87 9.95 6.83
CA GLY A 169 31.58 11.29 6.32
C GLY A 169 32.81 12.21 6.32
N VAL A 170 34.01 11.64 6.39
CA VAL A 170 35.29 12.34 6.33
C VAL A 170 36.10 11.83 5.15
N VAL A 171 36.60 12.75 4.33
CA VAL A 171 37.49 12.45 3.21
C VAL A 171 38.91 12.81 3.61
N SER A 172 39.85 11.88 3.45
CA SER A 172 41.24 12.03 3.92
C SER A 172 42.25 11.68 2.83
N ALA A 173 43.36 12.44 2.80
CA ALA A 173 44.56 12.15 1.98
C ALA A 173 45.80 12.81 2.62
N ASN A 174 46.95 12.14 2.54
CA ASN A 174 48.27 12.68 2.98
C ASN A 174 48.32 13.24 4.40
N GLY A 175 47.45 12.76 5.32
CA GLY A 175 47.38 13.22 6.69
C GLY A 175 46.44 14.43 6.92
N GLU A 176 45.85 14.98 5.87
CA GLU A 176 44.79 15.98 5.92
C GLU A 176 43.41 15.32 5.79
N SER A 177 42.40 15.94 6.38
CA SER A 177 41.02 15.43 6.30
C SER A 177 40.00 16.57 6.31
N LEU A 178 38.89 16.35 5.61
CA LEU A 178 37.76 17.27 5.53
C LEU A 178 36.45 16.49 5.73
N THR A 179 35.57 17.04 6.54
CA THR A 179 34.18 16.55 6.65
C THR A 179 33.37 16.92 5.41
N TYR A 180 32.23 16.26 5.16
CA TYR A 180 31.34 16.64 4.07
C TYR A 180 30.84 18.07 4.17
N VAL A 181 30.63 18.59 5.37
CA VAL A 181 30.24 19.98 5.61
C VAL A 181 31.37 20.93 5.18
N GLU A 182 32.62 20.72 5.64
CA GLU A 182 33.77 21.53 5.25
C GLU A 182 34.05 21.45 3.74
N ILE A 183 33.81 20.30 3.11
CA ILE A 183 33.94 20.17 1.67
C ILE A 183 32.89 21.00 0.93
N SER A 184 31.67 21.10 1.45
CA SER A 184 30.57 21.82 0.82
C SER A 184 30.67 23.35 0.95
N GLU A 185 31.46 23.85 1.91
CA GLU A 185 31.59 25.28 2.15
C GLU A 185 32.12 26.03 0.92
N GLY A 186 31.35 27.01 0.44
CA GLY A 186 31.69 27.85 -0.71
C GLY A 186 31.49 27.20 -2.09
N VAL A 187 31.00 25.97 -2.14
CA VAL A 187 30.71 25.27 -3.40
C VAL A 187 29.35 25.68 -3.94
N THR A 188 29.33 26.31 -5.11
CA THR A 188 28.11 26.75 -5.80
C THR A 188 27.81 25.94 -7.07
N ASP A 189 28.83 25.28 -7.66
CA ASP A 189 28.73 24.48 -8.86
C ASP A 189 29.32 23.08 -8.63
N TRP A 190 28.46 22.09 -8.63
CA TRP A 190 28.81 20.70 -8.31
C TRP A 190 29.09 19.88 -9.56
N THR A 191 30.22 19.19 -9.59
CA THR A 191 30.50 18.19 -10.63
C THR A 191 29.77 16.89 -10.30
N ILE A 192 28.67 16.60 -11.00
CA ILE A 192 27.89 15.38 -10.84
C ILE A 192 28.44 14.27 -11.71
N PRO A 193 28.98 13.16 -11.17
CA PRO A 193 29.50 12.04 -11.96
C PRO A 193 28.37 11.30 -12.69
N LYS A 194 28.63 10.91 -13.93
CA LYS A 194 27.62 10.20 -14.76
C LYS A 194 27.36 8.76 -14.34
N LYS A 195 28.32 8.13 -13.68
CA LYS A 195 28.26 6.75 -13.20
C LYS A 195 28.92 6.70 -11.84
N PRO A 196 28.14 6.64 -10.76
CA PRO A 196 28.68 6.49 -9.41
C PRO A 196 29.27 5.08 -9.24
N ILE A 197 30.26 4.96 -8.36
CA ILE A 197 30.81 3.67 -7.94
C ILE A 197 30.02 3.23 -6.71
N LEU A 198 29.22 2.18 -6.85
CA LEU A 198 28.50 1.59 -5.72
C LEU A 198 29.46 0.79 -4.85
N LYS A 199 29.23 0.80 -3.55
CA LYS A 199 29.92 -0.11 -2.62
C LYS A 199 29.44 -1.55 -2.81
N ASP A 200 30.31 -2.50 -2.59
CA ASP A 200 29.92 -3.90 -2.52
C ASP A 200 29.04 -4.14 -1.31
N ILE A 201 27.93 -4.88 -1.48
CA ILE A 201 26.96 -5.16 -0.41
C ILE A 201 27.64 -5.88 0.77
N SER A 202 28.65 -6.71 0.52
CA SER A 202 29.42 -7.37 1.57
C SER A 202 30.18 -6.43 2.48
N SER A 203 30.40 -5.17 2.03
CA SER A 203 31.06 -4.11 2.80
C SER A 203 30.08 -3.25 3.62
N TYR A 204 28.77 -3.51 3.51
CA TYR A 204 27.76 -2.74 4.22
C TYR A 204 27.82 -2.99 5.72
N ARG A 205 27.67 -1.89 6.47
CA ARG A 205 27.73 -1.88 7.95
C ARG A 205 26.35 -1.94 8.58
N PHE A 206 25.36 -1.34 7.92
CA PHE A 206 24.03 -1.04 8.47
C PHE A 206 22.93 -1.87 7.84
N VAL A 207 22.92 -2.05 6.52
CA VAL A 207 21.96 -2.92 5.84
C VAL A 207 22.11 -4.35 6.34
N GLY A 208 20.98 -4.99 6.64
CA GLY A 208 20.94 -6.34 7.23
C GLY A 208 21.02 -6.37 8.76
N LYS A 209 21.15 -5.21 9.42
CA LYS A 209 21.22 -5.11 10.89
C LYS A 209 19.88 -4.67 11.49
N PRO A 210 19.54 -5.18 12.69
CA PRO A 210 18.32 -4.81 13.42
C PRO A 210 18.51 -3.48 14.15
N LEU A 211 18.67 -2.39 13.39
CA LEU A 211 18.84 -1.07 13.96
C LEU A 211 17.50 -0.48 14.44
N PRO A 212 17.52 0.29 15.54
CA PRO A 212 16.31 0.92 16.06
C PRO A 212 15.75 1.95 15.07
N ARG A 213 14.46 2.23 15.20
CA ARG A 213 13.79 3.22 14.36
C ARG A 213 14.40 4.62 14.57
N VAL A 214 14.72 5.30 13.46
CA VAL A 214 15.26 6.67 13.48
C VAL A 214 14.26 7.71 14.00
N ASP A 215 12.96 7.43 13.94
CA ASP A 215 11.85 8.30 14.36
C ASP A 215 11.24 7.92 15.72
N LEU A 216 11.82 6.94 16.44
CA LEU A 216 11.21 6.42 17.66
C LEU A 216 11.25 7.42 18.81
N ALA A 217 12.41 8.03 19.06
CA ALA A 217 12.58 8.98 20.15
C ALA A 217 11.62 10.17 20.00
N ASP A 218 11.59 10.75 18.80
CA ASP A 218 10.71 11.88 18.49
C ASP A 218 9.24 11.52 18.72
N LYS A 219 8.81 10.34 18.29
CA LYS A 219 7.42 9.85 18.49
C LYS A 219 7.07 9.65 19.96
N VAL A 220 7.99 9.13 20.76
CA VAL A 220 7.78 8.93 22.20
C VAL A 220 7.63 10.27 22.94
N TYR A 221 8.34 11.29 22.50
CA TYR A 221 8.28 12.64 23.09
C TYR A 221 7.23 13.55 22.43
N GLY A 222 6.47 13.07 21.44
CA GLY A 222 5.41 13.84 20.79
C GLY A 222 5.92 14.95 19.86
N ALA A 223 7.15 14.82 19.33
CA ALA A 223 7.73 15.81 18.41
C ALA A 223 7.20 15.77 16.97
N PRO A 224 6.81 14.60 16.39
CA PRO A 224 6.32 14.56 15.02
C PRO A 224 4.93 15.18 14.88
N MET A 225 4.77 15.94 13.82
CA MET A 225 3.48 16.49 13.42
C MET A 225 2.69 15.47 12.60
N PHE A 226 1.55 15.04 13.14
CA PHE A 226 0.54 14.27 12.40
C PHE A 226 -0.45 15.22 11.70
N GLY A 227 -1.32 14.68 10.85
CA GLY A 227 -2.30 15.52 10.15
C GLY A 227 -3.27 16.27 11.07
N LEU A 228 -3.61 15.65 12.20
CA LEU A 228 -4.45 16.27 13.23
C LEU A 228 -3.71 17.34 14.05
N ASP A 229 -2.38 17.28 14.12
CA ASP A 229 -1.56 18.25 14.85
C ASP A 229 -1.23 19.48 14.00
N ALA A 230 -1.40 19.39 12.66
CA ALA A 230 -1.06 20.47 11.76
C ALA A 230 -1.83 21.76 12.10
N GLU A 231 -1.11 22.87 12.23
CA GLU A 231 -1.66 24.17 12.59
C GLU A 231 -1.01 25.29 11.76
N MET A 232 -1.78 26.32 11.51
CA MET A 232 -1.31 27.60 10.93
C MET A 232 -1.84 28.77 11.75
N PRO A 233 -1.11 29.90 11.81
CA PRO A 233 -1.58 31.10 12.52
C PRO A 233 -2.92 31.58 11.99
N ASN A 234 -3.83 31.97 12.88
CA ASN A 234 -5.17 32.51 12.56
C ASN A 234 -6.06 31.55 11.73
N MET A 235 -5.83 30.24 11.81
CA MET A 235 -6.64 29.25 11.11
C MET A 235 -8.09 29.23 11.62
N LEU A 236 -8.99 28.87 10.74
CA LEU A 236 -10.39 28.57 11.00
C LEU A 236 -10.63 27.05 10.86
N TYR A 237 -11.80 26.59 11.21
CA TYR A 237 -12.18 25.18 11.15
C TYR A 237 -13.29 24.98 10.14
N GLY A 238 -13.10 23.96 9.28
CA GLY A 238 -14.06 23.55 8.27
C GLY A 238 -14.81 22.28 8.65
N ALA A 239 -16.06 22.19 8.26
CA ALA A 239 -16.87 20.97 8.28
C ALA A 239 -17.66 20.85 6.98
N VAL A 240 -17.88 19.63 6.48
CA VAL A 240 -18.58 19.37 5.22
C VAL A 240 -19.79 18.49 5.47
N VAL A 241 -20.93 18.88 4.91
CA VAL A 241 -22.16 18.08 4.96
C VAL A 241 -22.05 16.92 3.97
N ARG A 242 -22.28 15.71 4.44
CA ARG A 242 -22.23 14.49 3.62
C ARG A 242 -23.57 13.75 3.66
N PRO A 243 -23.95 13.05 2.57
CA PRO A 243 -25.15 12.24 2.56
C PRO A 243 -24.99 11.01 3.48
N SER A 244 -26.02 10.63 4.19
CA SER A 244 -26.05 9.39 4.96
C SER A 244 -26.37 8.16 4.11
N LYS A 245 -26.93 8.37 2.90
CA LYS A 245 -27.38 7.30 2.00
C LYS A 245 -26.40 7.08 0.85
N ILE A 246 -26.19 5.83 0.50
CA ILE A 246 -25.38 5.39 -0.63
C ILE A 246 -26.00 5.94 -1.93
N GLY A 247 -25.15 6.50 -2.80
CA GLY A 247 -25.56 6.99 -4.11
C GLY A 247 -26.41 8.28 -4.09
N ALA A 248 -26.59 8.90 -2.92
CA ALA A 248 -27.31 10.18 -2.82
C ALA A 248 -26.55 11.29 -3.56
N LYS A 249 -27.28 12.09 -4.33
CA LYS A 249 -26.75 13.23 -5.09
C LYS A 249 -27.23 14.54 -4.49
N PHE A 250 -26.35 15.51 -4.39
CA PHE A 250 -26.68 16.85 -3.91
C PHE A 250 -27.61 17.56 -4.89
N ILE A 251 -28.69 18.18 -4.40
CA ILE A 251 -29.62 18.98 -5.18
C ILE A 251 -29.57 20.43 -4.73
N SER A 252 -29.78 20.71 -3.45
CA SER A 252 -29.77 22.07 -2.90
C SER A 252 -29.55 22.05 -1.38
N ALA A 253 -29.21 23.20 -0.82
CA ALA A 253 -29.09 23.38 0.62
C ALA A 253 -29.75 24.68 1.06
N THR A 254 -30.34 24.68 2.27
CA THR A 254 -30.80 25.88 2.98
C THR A 254 -29.81 26.15 4.12
N THR A 255 -29.14 27.29 4.06
CA THR A 255 -28.00 27.65 4.92
C THR A 255 -28.28 28.76 5.93
N ASP A 256 -29.39 29.48 5.79
CA ASP A 256 -29.74 30.69 6.57
C ASP A 256 -29.60 30.53 8.09
N LYS A 257 -29.93 29.35 8.62
CA LYS A 257 -29.82 29.04 10.06
C LYS A 257 -28.36 28.88 10.49
N ALA A 258 -27.59 28.16 9.71
CA ALA A 258 -26.16 27.93 9.98
C ALA A 258 -25.35 29.23 9.89
N GLU A 259 -25.63 30.07 8.90
CA GLU A 259 -24.94 31.36 8.69
C GLU A 259 -25.11 32.35 9.86
N LYS A 260 -26.19 32.21 10.63
CA LYS A 260 -26.50 33.07 11.78
C LYS A 260 -26.00 32.52 13.10
N MET A 261 -25.39 31.32 13.12
CA MET A 261 -24.89 30.70 14.34
C MET A 261 -23.64 31.42 14.85
N PRO A 262 -23.43 31.50 16.18
CA PRO A 262 -22.22 32.07 16.75
C PRO A 262 -20.98 31.35 16.24
N GLY A 263 -19.92 32.11 15.98
CA GLY A 263 -18.64 31.61 15.51
C GLY A 263 -18.59 31.20 14.04
N VAL A 264 -19.71 31.16 13.33
CA VAL A 264 -19.75 30.87 11.89
C VAL A 264 -19.20 32.05 11.11
N VAL A 265 -18.16 31.81 10.31
CA VAL A 265 -17.55 32.83 9.44
C VAL A 265 -18.15 32.81 8.06
N LYS A 266 -18.41 31.64 7.48
CA LYS A 266 -18.98 31.48 6.16
C LYS A 266 -19.54 30.08 5.90
N VAL A 267 -20.65 30.00 5.18
CA VAL A 267 -21.09 28.77 4.53
C VAL A 267 -20.66 28.83 3.06
N VAL A 268 -20.09 27.73 2.56
CA VAL A 268 -19.58 27.58 1.20
C VAL A 268 -20.40 26.52 0.49
N SER A 269 -21.17 26.92 -0.51
CA SER A 269 -21.96 26.01 -1.35
C SER A 269 -21.34 25.91 -2.73
N GLU A 270 -20.98 24.67 -3.09
CA GLU A 270 -20.46 24.28 -4.40
C GLU A 270 -21.44 23.28 -5.03
N ASP A 271 -21.23 22.93 -6.29
CA ASP A 271 -22.08 21.96 -7.00
C ASP A 271 -21.98 20.53 -6.44
N ASP A 272 -20.89 20.22 -5.74
CA ASP A 272 -20.55 18.88 -5.26
C ASP A 272 -20.47 18.76 -3.73
N PHE A 273 -20.49 19.88 -2.98
CA PHE A 273 -20.51 19.87 -1.52
C PHE A 273 -21.00 21.17 -0.90
N VAL A 274 -21.45 21.09 0.36
CA VAL A 274 -21.70 22.25 1.22
C VAL A 274 -20.77 22.16 2.42
N GLY A 275 -19.98 23.23 2.64
CA GLY A 275 -19.05 23.36 3.75
C GLY A 275 -19.38 24.55 4.65
N VAL A 276 -19.03 24.43 5.94
CA VAL A 276 -19.08 25.51 6.93
C VAL A 276 -17.65 25.84 7.34
N VAL A 277 -17.37 27.12 7.49
CA VAL A 277 -16.13 27.62 8.11
C VAL A 277 -16.50 28.41 9.35
N ALA A 278 -15.90 28.05 10.50
CA ALA A 278 -16.17 28.65 11.81
C ALA A 278 -14.89 28.90 12.60
N GLU A 279 -14.97 29.61 13.71
CA GLU A 279 -13.84 29.98 14.59
C GLU A 279 -13.29 28.77 15.38
N SER A 280 -14.12 27.75 15.62
CA SER A 280 -13.72 26.50 16.28
C SER A 280 -14.30 25.27 15.61
N TYR A 281 -13.69 24.10 15.88
CA TYR A 281 -14.16 22.81 15.39
C TYR A 281 -15.60 22.52 15.82
N ILE A 282 -15.94 22.80 17.10
CA ILE A 282 -17.29 22.54 17.64
C ILE A 282 -18.33 23.44 16.98
N GLU A 283 -18.01 24.70 16.71
CA GLU A 283 -18.91 25.62 16.03
C GLU A 283 -19.14 25.20 14.58
N ALA A 284 -18.09 24.76 13.87
CA ALA A 284 -18.21 24.23 12.52
C ALA A 284 -19.12 22.98 12.47
N GLU A 285 -18.92 22.03 13.37
CA GLU A 285 -19.72 20.80 13.46
C GLU A 285 -21.19 21.08 13.84
N ASN A 286 -21.43 21.99 14.77
CA ASN A 286 -22.80 22.38 15.16
C ASN A 286 -23.52 23.10 14.01
N ALA A 287 -22.82 23.98 13.30
CA ALA A 287 -23.39 24.69 12.16
C ALA A 287 -23.65 23.74 10.98
N LYS A 288 -22.77 22.77 10.73
CA LYS A 288 -22.99 21.70 9.74
C LYS A 288 -24.31 20.97 9.97
N GLN A 289 -24.65 20.66 11.23
CA GLN A 289 -25.91 19.99 11.58
C GLN A 289 -27.14 20.89 11.39
N ALA A 290 -26.99 22.22 11.32
CA ALA A 290 -28.07 23.18 11.10
C ALA A 290 -28.37 23.43 9.63
N ILE A 291 -27.57 22.91 8.71
CA ILE A 291 -27.78 22.98 7.26
C ILE A 291 -28.79 21.92 6.84
N GLU A 292 -29.84 22.32 6.18
CA GLU A 292 -30.84 21.44 5.59
C GLU A 292 -30.46 21.18 4.13
N VAL A 293 -30.10 19.95 3.80
CA VAL A 293 -29.70 19.54 2.44
C VAL A 293 -30.77 18.66 1.83
N VAL A 294 -31.16 18.99 0.60
CA VAL A 294 -32.00 18.13 -0.23
C VAL A 294 -31.11 17.23 -1.07
N TRP A 295 -31.29 15.94 -0.88
CA TRP A 295 -30.60 14.90 -1.62
C TRP A 295 -31.56 14.16 -2.54
N GLU A 296 -31.17 13.91 -3.78
CA GLU A 296 -31.76 12.86 -4.60
C GLU A 296 -31.20 11.53 -4.11
N THR A 297 -32.03 10.73 -3.44
CA THR A 297 -31.64 9.43 -2.89
C THR A 297 -32.21 8.29 -3.75
N PRO A 298 -31.40 7.29 -4.12
CA PRO A 298 -31.92 6.06 -4.71
C PRO A 298 -32.77 5.29 -3.69
N ASP A 299 -33.42 4.22 -4.15
CA ASP A 299 -34.15 3.30 -3.27
C ASP A 299 -33.26 2.77 -2.16
N ASN A 300 -33.86 2.45 -1.00
CA ASN A 300 -33.13 1.96 0.18
C ASN A 300 -32.49 0.62 -0.08
N LEU A 301 -31.22 0.63 -0.44
CA LEU A 301 -30.41 -0.55 -0.67
C LEU A 301 -30.26 -1.39 0.60
N GLN A 302 -30.31 -2.72 0.48
CA GLN A 302 -30.14 -3.67 1.57
C GLN A 302 -28.91 -4.56 1.37
N GLN A 303 -28.42 -5.18 2.46
CA GLN A 303 -27.25 -6.05 2.42
C GLN A 303 -27.42 -7.22 1.45
N ASP A 304 -28.61 -7.81 1.37
CA ASP A 304 -28.89 -8.96 0.50
C ASP A 304 -28.77 -8.61 -0.98
N GLU A 305 -29.08 -7.36 -1.36
CA GLU A 305 -28.91 -6.88 -2.73
C GLU A 305 -27.42 -6.78 -3.08
N ILE A 306 -26.58 -6.32 -2.15
CA ILE A 306 -25.11 -6.31 -2.33
C ILE A 306 -24.60 -7.74 -2.49
N VAL A 307 -25.07 -8.68 -1.67
CA VAL A 307 -24.68 -10.11 -1.77
C VAL A 307 -25.13 -10.71 -3.13
N ALA A 308 -26.29 -10.35 -3.60
CA ALA A 308 -26.80 -10.79 -4.92
C ALA A 308 -25.97 -10.21 -6.07
N MET A 309 -25.66 -8.90 -6.02
CA MET A 309 -24.77 -8.25 -7.00
C MET A 309 -23.40 -8.91 -7.04
N MET A 310 -22.81 -9.17 -5.87
CA MET A 310 -21.49 -9.75 -5.67
C MET A 310 -21.52 -11.28 -5.74
N THR A 311 -22.07 -11.81 -6.84
CA THR A 311 -22.12 -13.25 -7.10
C THR A 311 -21.39 -13.56 -8.40
N VAL A 312 -20.51 -14.58 -8.38
CA VAL A 312 -19.80 -15.08 -9.58
C VAL A 312 -20.80 -15.41 -10.66
N GLY A 313 -20.60 -14.87 -11.85
CA GLY A 313 -21.55 -14.94 -12.96
C GLY A 313 -22.18 -13.58 -13.30
N ASN A 314 -22.19 -12.64 -12.36
CA ASN A 314 -22.64 -11.27 -12.60
C ASN A 314 -21.48 -10.38 -13.09
N GLY A 315 -21.81 -9.33 -13.83
CA GLY A 315 -20.84 -8.39 -14.39
C GLY A 315 -20.05 -8.93 -15.57
N THR A 316 -18.83 -8.38 -15.75
CA THR A 316 -17.95 -8.73 -16.87
C THR A 316 -16.82 -9.66 -16.43
N SER A 317 -16.53 -10.72 -17.20
CA SER A 317 -15.49 -11.67 -16.82
C SER A 317 -14.21 -11.54 -17.66
N SER A 318 -13.09 -11.88 -17.04
CA SER A 318 -11.76 -11.96 -17.67
C SER A 318 -10.97 -13.15 -17.14
N ILE A 319 -10.46 -13.98 -18.06
CA ILE A 319 -9.54 -15.06 -17.68
C ILE A 319 -8.16 -14.45 -17.48
N ILE A 320 -7.69 -14.43 -16.23
CA ILE A 320 -6.40 -13.86 -15.84
C ILE A 320 -5.26 -14.90 -15.89
N GLN A 321 -5.58 -16.17 -15.67
CA GLN A 321 -4.63 -17.29 -15.75
C GLN A 321 -5.33 -18.51 -16.39
N LYS A 322 -4.61 -19.24 -17.24
CA LYS A 322 -5.10 -20.46 -17.86
C LYS A 322 -3.99 -21.39 -18.31
N GLN A 323 -4.08 -22.65 -17.90
CA GLN A 323 -3.30 -23.77 -18.42
C GLN A 323 -4.24 -24.98 -18.56
N GLY A 324 -4.09 -25.76 -19.62
CA GLY A 324 -4.88 -26.96 -19.86
C GLY A 324 -6.37 -26.72 -20.14
N ALA A 325 -7.19 -27.73 -19.88
CA ALA A 325 -8.64 -27.78 -20.11
C ALA A 325 -9.43 -27.20 -18.93
N ALA A 326 -10.71 -26.90 -19.17
CA ALA A 326 -11.66 -26.61 -18.09
C ALA A 326 -12.01 -27.92 -17.33
N LEU A 327 -12.38 -27.77 -16.06
CA LEU A 327 -12.83 -28.89 -15.25
C LEU A 327 -14.31 -29.17 -15.54
N GLU A 328 -14.61 -30.43 -15.92
CA GLU A 328 -15.95 -30.93 -16.19
C GLU A 328 -16.08 -32.35 -15.62
N GLY A 329 -17.27 -32.78 -15.25
CA GLY A 329 -17.59 -34.12 -14.76
C GLY A 329 -18.07 -34.14 -13.30
N ASP A 330 -18.57 -35.31 -12.89
CA ASP A 330 -19.24 -35.53 -11.60
C ASP A 330 -18.28 -35.70 -10.43
N ASP A 331 -16.98 -35.91 -10.69
CA ASP A 331 -15.91 -36.04 -9.71
C ASP A 331 -15.27 -34.68 -9.29
N VAL A 332 -15.74 -33.58 -9.92
CA VAL A 332 -15.29 -32.23 -9.60
C VAL A 332 -15.89 -31.78 -8.27
N VAL A 333 -15.01 -31.50 -7.28
CA VAL A 333 -15.39 -30.86 -6.03
C VAL A 333 -15.55 -29.37 -6.27
N GLN A 334 -16.66 -28.80 -5.80
CA GLN A 334 -16.90 -27.35 -5.85
C GLN A 334 -17.19 -26.80 -4.46
N MET A 335 -16.64 -25.62 -4.15
CA MET A 335 -16.92 -24.88 -2.92
C MET A 335 -17.01 -23.39 -3.20
N GLU A 336 -17.77 -22.69 -2.34
CA GLU A 336 -17.95 -21.24 -2.39
C GLU A 336 -17.36 -20.58 -1.15
N PHE A 337 -16.77 -19.37 -1.33
CA PHE A 337 -16.23 -18.58 -0.22
C PHE A 337 -16.63 -17.12 -0.37
N ARG A 338 -16.77 -16.41 0.77
CA ARG A 338 -17.17 -14.99 0.77
C ARG A 338 -16.34 -14.18 1.77
N SER A 339 -16.07 -12.93 1.41
CA SER A 339 -15.57 -11.93 2.34
C SER A 339 -16.51 -10.72 2.40
N PRO A 340 -16.62 -10.03 3.56
CA PRO A 340 -17.52 -8.90 3.72
C PRO A 340 -16.88 -7.59 3.26
N ILE A 341 -17.68 -6.51 3.23
CA ILE A 341 -17.20 -5.13 3.17
C ILE A 341 -16.36 -4.86 4.43
N GLY A 342 -15.17 -4.28 4.26
CA GLY A 342 -14.30 -3.90 5.38
C GLY A 342 -13.95 -2.42 5.34
N ALA A 343 -13.91 -1.76 6.51
CA ALA A 343 -13.42 -0.41 6.65
C ALA A 343 -11.89 -0.39 6.85
N HIS A 344 -11.23 0.73 6.56
CA HIS A 344 -9.81 0.92 6.89
C HIS A 344 -9.60 1.06 8.39
N ALA A 345 -10.52 1.74 9.06
CA ALA A 345 -10.55 1.90 10.51
C ALA A 345 -9.21 2.37 11.12
N GLN A 346 -8.49 3.26 10.43
CA GLN A 346 -7.26 3.85 10.94
C GLN A 346 -7.54 4.73 12.15
N ILE A 347 -6.58 4.79 13.09
CA ILE A 347 -6.73 5.54 14.36
C ILE A 347 -6.88 7.04 14.11
N GLU A 348 -6.02 7.62 13.27
CA GLU A 348 -6.13 9.02 12.89
C GLU A 348 -7.18 9.20 11.78
N PRO A 349 -8.27 9.97 11.97
CA PRO A 349 -9.16 10.36 10.87
C PRO A 349 -8.43 11.20 9.81
N ASN A 350 -9.02 11.34 8.63
CA ASN A 350 -8.50 12.25 7.62
C ASN A 350 -8.50 13.69 8.13
N GLY A 351 -7.40 14.40 7.94
CA GLY A 351 -7.24 15.78 8.35
C GLY A 351 -6.30 16.54 7.43
N VAL A 352 -6.56 17.84 7.28
CA VAL A 352 -5.80 18.76 6.43
C VAL A 352 -5.88 20.17 6.97
N VAL A 353 -4.81 20.95 6.79
CA VAL A 353 -4.85 22.42 6.87
C VAL A 353 -4.53 22.96 5.48
N ALA A 354 -5.44 23.74 4.90
CA ALA A 354 -5.25 24.38 3.62
C ALA A 354 -5.21 25.91 3.77
N TYR A 355 -4.25 26.55 3.15
CA TYR A 355 -4.20 28.01 3.03
C TYR A 355 -4.04 28.42 1.58
N VAL A 356 -5.04 29.11 1.07
CA VAL A 356 -5.08 29.62 -0.31
C VAL A 356 -4.96 31.12 -0.30
N GLU A 357 -3.81 31.61 -0.75
CA GLU A 357 -3.48 33.02 -0.94
C GLU A 357 -3.80 33.47 -2.37
N ALA A 358 -3.43 34.68 -2.76
CA ALA A 358 -3.74 35.21 -4.09
C ALA A 358 -3.08 34.43 -5.25
N SER A 359 -1.90 33.84 -5.02
CA SER A 359 -1.08 33.18 -6.07
C SER A 359 -0.39 31.90 -5.58
N LYS A 360 -0.63 31.45 -4.36
CA LYS A 360 -0.04 30.23 -3.80
C LYS A 360 -1.03 29.54 -2.88
N ALA A 361 -1.06 28.21 -2.92
CA ALA A 361 -1.76 27.41 -1.93
C ALA A 361 -0.75 26.53 -1.15
N THR A 362 -0.91 26.46 0.18
CA THR A 362 -0.17 25.56 1.05
C THR A 362 -1.10 24.56 1.68
N ILE A 363 -0.81 23.27 1.52
CA ILE A 363 -1.62 22.13 1.99
C ILE A 363 -0.79 21.27 2.92
N MET A 364 -1.08 21.27 4.21
CA MET A 364 -0.46 20.37 5.20
C MET A 364 -1.40 19.19 5.43
N ILE A 365 -0.97 17.97 5.10
CA ILE A 365 -1.86 16.83 5.03
C ILE A 365 -1.17 15.48 5.31
N SER A 366 -1.88 14.59 5.98
CA SER A 366 -1.51 13.17 6.06
C SER A 366 -2.00 12.42 4.83
N THR A 367 -1.11 12.22 3.84
CA THR A 367 -1.44 11.59 2.55
C THR A 367 -0.38 10.60 2.09
N GLN A 368 -0.79 9.52 1.41
CA GLN A 368 0.09 8.59 0.72
C GLN A 368 0.41 9.03 -0.73
N VAL A 369 -0.22 10.10 -1.23
CA VAL A 369 -0.20 10.51 -2.65
C VAL A 369 0.07 12.01 -2.82
N VAL A 370 1.22 12.47 -2.35
CA VAL A 370 1.60 13.89 -2.33
C VAL A 370 1.45 14.55 -3.71
N GLY A 371 1.98 13.91 -4.75
CA GLY A 371 1.91 14.44 -6.12
C GLY A 371 0.49 14.47 -6.70
N ILE A 372 -0.37 13.50 -6.36
CA ILE A 372 -1.78 13.47 -6.79
C ILE A 372 -2.58 14.54 -6.04
N THR A 373 -2.42 14.64 -4.71
CA THR A 373 -3.05 15.69 -3.90
C THR A 373 -2.76 17.07 -4.48
N ARG A 374 -1.50 17.32 -4.86
CA ARG A 374 -1.07 18.56 -5.51
C ARG A 374 -1.86 18.84 -6.78
N LYS A 375 -1.98 17.83 -7.66
CA LYS A 375 -2.72 17.94 -8.93
C LYS A 375 -4.21 18.14 -8.75
N GLU A 376 -4.84 17.43 -7.81
CA GLU A 376 -6.27 17.56 -7.53
C GLU A 376 -6.62 18.96 -7.02
N VAL A 377 -5.82 19.49 -6.07
CA VAL A 377 -6.03 20.86 -5.56
C VAL A 377 -5.78 21.91 -6.65
N SER A 378 -4.69 21.83 -7.42
CA SER A 378 -4.41 22.77 -8.49
C SER A 378 -5.51 22.77 -9.56
N SER A 379 -5.99 21.58 -9.94
CA SER A 379 -7.08 21.43 -10.90
C SER A 379 -8.39 22.09 -10.41
N ARG A 380 -8.75 21.90 -9.12
CA ARG A 380 -9.96 22.52 -8.55
C ARG A 380 -9.86 24.03 -8.44
N LEU A 381 -8.67 24.54 -8.14
CA LEU A 381 -8.44 26.00 -8.06
C LEU A 381 -8.31 26.66 -9.44
N GLY A 382 -8.09 25.88 -10.50
CA GLY A 382 -7.81 26.35 -11.85
C GLY A 382 -6.41 26.96 -11.99
N TRP A 383 -5.44 26.44 -11.23
CA TRP A 383 -4.06 26.93 -11.12
C TRP A 383 -3.05 25.96 -11.73
N ASP A 384 -1.84 26.48 -12.00
CA ASP A 384 -0.72 25.60 -12.34
C ASP A 384 -0.26 24.80 -11.11
N VAL A 385 0.27 23.62 -11.36
CA VAL A 385 0.70 22.69 -10.30
C VAL A 385 1.77 23.32 -9.40
N GLU A 386 2.62 24.16 -9.95
CA GLU A 386 3.70 24.88 -9.26
C GLU A 386 3.20 25.89 -8.21
N GLU A 387 1.96 26.37 -8.35
CA GLU A 387 1.34 27.30 -7.40
C GLU A 387 0.80 26.60 -6.13
N VAL A 388 0.83 25.26 -6.09
CA VAL A 388 0.36 24.47 -4.95
C VAL A 388 1.53 23.78 -4.27
N ASN A 389 1.78 24.13 -3.00
CA ASN A 389 2.75 23.48 -2.13
C ASN A 389 2.04 22.47 -1.23
N VAL A 390 2.50 21.21 -1.25
CA VAL A 390 2.00 20.15 -0.36
C VAL A 390 3.10 19.74 0.60
N ILE A 391 2.80 19.83 1.88
CA ILE A 391 3.65 19.46 3.01
C ILE A 391 3.06 18.19 3.65
N PRO A 392 3.62 17.02 3.37
CA PRO A 392 3.15 15.79 4.00
C PRO A 392 3.51 15.77 5.49
N THR A 393 2.58 15.32 6.32
CA THR A 393 2.79 15.05 7.74
C THR A 393 3.06 13.57 7.97
N TYR A 394 3.41 13.18 9.21
CA TYR A 394 3.28 11.78 9.63
C TYR A 394 1.82 11.33 9.57
N LEU A 395 1.60 10.05 9.28
CA LEU A 395 0.26 9.48 9.20
C LEU A 395 0.00 8.55 10.40
N GLY A 396 -1.09 8.78 11.10
CA GLY A 396 -1.61 7.92 12.16
C GLY A 396 -2.33 6.67 11.66
N GLY A 397 -1.65 5.96 10.73
CA GLY A 397 -2.16 4.84 9.94
C GLY A 397 -2.65 5.28 8.57
N GLY A 398 -2.49 4.41 7.58
CA GLY A 398 -2.93 4.68 6.21
C GLY A 398 -3.70 3.49 5.64
N PHE A 399 -3.03 2.34 5.50
CA PHE A 399 -3.57 1.06 5.03
C PHE A 399 -4.23 1.10 3.65
N GLY A 400 -4.05 2.21 2.89
CA GLY A 400 -4.72 2.49 1.62
C GLY A 400 -5.72 3.66 1.69
N ARG A 401 -6.27 3.99 2.86
CA ARG A 401 -7.25 5.07 3.03
C ARG A 401 -6.73 6.43 2.55
N ARG A 402 -5.44 6.70 2.77
CA ARG A 402 -4.78 7.97 2.45
C ARG A 402 -4.37 8.12 0.97
N LEU A 403 -4.82 7.20 0.11
CA LEU A 403 -4.67 7.28 -1.35
C LEU A 403 -5.78 8.14 -2.01
N HIS A 404 -6.74 8.63 -1.23
CA HIS A 404 -7.85 9.48 -1.66
C HIS A 404 -7.93 10.72 -0.77
N THR A 405 -7.83 11.90 -1.39
CA THR A 405 -7.69 13.18 -0.67
C THR A 405 -8.74 14.24 -1.02
N PRO A 406 -10.05 13.90 -1.14
CA PRO A 406 -11.09 14.89 -1.46
C PRO A 406 -11.19 16.00 -0.41
N HIS A 407 -10.84 15.70 0.85
CA HIS A 407 -10.81 16.69 1.94
C HIS A 407 -9.76 17.80 1.71
N ALA A 408 -8.66 17.52 1.02
CA ALA A 408 -7.69 18.55 0.66
C ALA A 408 -8.29 19.57 -0.32
N VAL A 409 -9.03 19.09 -1.31
CA VAL A 409 -9.73 19.92 -2.29
C VAL A 409 -10.80 20.77 -1.61
N GLN A 410 -11.61 20.16 -0.74
CA GLN A 410 -12.69 20.86 -0.02
C GLN A 410 -12.13 21.93 0.93
N ALA A 411 -11.08 21.64 1.69
CA ALA A 411 -10.41 22.61 2.55
C ALA A 411 -9.80 23.77 1.76
N ALA A 412 -9.20 23.51 0.60
CA ALA A 412 -8.64 24.55 -0.26
C ALA A 412 -9.74 25.50 -0.78
N VAL A 413 -10.90 24.95 -1.20
CA VAL A 413 -12.06 25.77 -1.63
C VAL A 413 -12.58 26.63 -0.47
N MET A 414 -12.76 26.04 0.72
CA MET A 414 -13.18 26.77 1.91
C MET A 414 -12.18 27.86 2.29
N SER A 415 -10.87 27.57 2.27
CA SER A 415 -9.81 28.53 2.54
C SER A 415 -9.84 29.71 1.56
N LYS A 416 -9.98 29.43 0.25
CA LYS A 416 -10.11 30.44 -0.80
C LYS A 416 -11.32 31.37 -0.53
N ALA A 417 -12.44 30.80 -0.07
CA ALA A 417 -13.66 31.51 0.19
C ALA A 417 -13.57 32.49 1.38
N VAL A 418 -12.71 32.22 2.37
CA VAL A 418 -12.54 33.05 3.57
C VAL A 418 -11.21 33.83 3.62
N GLY A 419 -10.25 33.53 2.72
CA GLY A 419 -8.94 34.16 2.68
C GLY A 419 -8.06 33.89 3.92
N LYS A 420 -8.30 32.78 4.61
CA LYS A 420 -7.58 32.34 5.82
C LYS A 420 -7.27 30.83 5.73
N PRO A 421 -6.28 30.35 6.52
CA PRO A 421 -6.08 28.92 6.65
C PRO A 421 -7.33 28.23 7.21
N VAL A 422 -7.71 27.07 6.64
CA VAL A 422 -8.83 26.26 7.12
C VAL A 422 -8.35 24.86 7.44
N LYS A 423 -8.59 24.43 8.68
CA LYS A 423 -8.38 23.07 9.16
C LYS A 423 -9.68 22.29 9.02
N TYR A 424 -9.64 21.19 8.26
CA TYR A 424 -10.76 20.29 8.11
C TYR A 424 -10.38 18.89 8.56
N ILE A 425 -11.13 18.34 9.49
CA ILE A 425 -10.92 17.02 10.10
C ILE A 425 -12.22 16.23 9.97
N PHE A 426 -12.14 15.00 9.51
CA PHE A 426 -13.29 14.08 9.52
C PHE A 426 -13.65 13.70 10.96
N SER A 427 -14.93 13.68 11.29
CA SER A 427 -15.39 12.96 12.47
C SER A 427 -15.16 11.46 12.30
N ARG A 428 -15.17 10.70 13.40
CA ARG A 428 -15.06 9.24 13.32
C ARG A 428 -16.21 8.61 12.53
N GLU A 429 -17.40 9.15 12.67
CA GLU A 429 -18.59 8.70 11.92
C GLU A 429 -18.42 8.96 10.43
N GLU A 430 -17.95 10.16 10.07
CA GLU A 430 -17.66 10.54 8.69
C GLU A 430 -16.60 9.61 8.08
N GLU A 431 -15.54 9.29 8.84
CA GLU A 431 -14.46 8.40 8.37
C GLU A 431 -14.97 6.99 8.05
N PHE A 432 -15.85 6.41 8.90
CA PHE A 432 -16.42 5.10 8.65
C PHE A 432 -17.50 5.10 7.56
N GLN A 433 -18.35 6.13 7.54
CA GLN A 433 -19.48 6.18 6.61
C GLN A 433 -19.05 6.49 5.16
N HIS A 434 -17.95 7.24 5.01
CA HIS A 434 -17.42 7.70 3.73
C HIS A 434 -16.00 7.18 3.47
N ASP A 435 -15.71 5.97 3.93
CA ASP A 435 -14.47 5.27 3.62
C ASP A 435 -14.43 4.83 2.14
N MET A 436 -13.26 4.46 1.68
CA MET A 436 -13.01 3.79 0.41
C MET A 436 -12.84 2.28 0.71
N PHE A 437 -13.94 1.59 0.91
CA PHE A 437 -14.01 0.28 1.55
C PHE A 437 -13.20 -0.82 0.84
N ARG A 438 -12.74 -1.83 1.62
CA ARG A 438 -12.37 -3.12 1.05
C ARG A 438 -13.62 -3.74 0.43
N PRO A 439 -13.62 -4.08 -0.87
CA PRO A 439 -14.80 -4.64 -1.51
C PRO A 439 -15.18 -6.00 -0.91
N PRO A 440 -16.47 -6.34 -0.82
CA PRO A 440 -16.90 -7.70 -0.58
C PRO A 440 -16.52 -8.57 -1.79
N THR A 441 -16.34 -9.88 -1.54
CA THR A 441 -15.99 -10.83 -2.61
C THR A 441 -16.80 -12.13 -2.51
N HIS A 442 -16.98 -12.78 -3.64
CA HIS A 442 -17.48 -14.14 -3.71
C HIS A 442 -16.58 -14.96 -4.63
N HIS A 443 -16.25 -16.18 -4.20
CA HIS A 443 -15.34 -17.08 -4.87
C HIS A 443 -16.01 -18.43 -5.09
N ILE A 444 -15.81 -19.04 -6.26
CA ILE A 444 -16.14 -20.42 -6.56
C ILE A 444 -14.84 -21.14 -6.93
N LEU A 445 -14.47 -22.13 -6.13
CA LEU A 445 -13.32 -22.99 -6.36
C LEU A 445 -13.82 -24.35 -6.90
N LYS A 446 -13.13 -24.90 -7.90
CA LYS A 446 -13.35 -26.23 -8.42
C LYS A 446 -12.05 -26.99 -8.47
N GLY A 447 -12.09 -28.28 -8.15
CA GLY A 447 -10.90 -29.12 -8.19
C GLY A 447 -11.22 -30.59 -8.41
N SER A 448 -10.30 -31.32 -9.03
CA SER A 448 -10.37 -32.77 -9.21
C SER A 448 -9.03 -33.41 -8.84
N LEU A 449 -9.09 -34.67 -8.39
CA LEU A 449 -7.92 -35.47 -8.05
C LEU A 449 -7.75 -36.59 -9.11
N ASN A 450 -6.50 -36.92 -9.41
CA ASN A 450 -6.16 -38.10 -10.18
C ASN A 450 -6.10 -39.36 -9.28
N GLU A 451 -5.87 -40.52 -9.86
CA GLU A 451 -5.77 -41.81 -9.16
C GLU A 451 -4.66 -41.85 -8.08
N LYS A 452 -3.65 -40.99 -8.17
CA LYS A 452 -2.56 -40.87 -7.16
C LYS A 452 -2.92 -39.91 -6.02
N GLY A 453 -4.14 -39.37 -6.02
CA GLY A 453 -4.56 -38.35 -5.04
C GLY A 453 -3.82 -37.02 -5.20
N LEU A 454 -3.43 -36.63 -6.41
CA LEU A 454 -2.86 -35.32 -6.73
C LEU A 454 -3.89 -34.51 -7.53
N LEU A 455 -3.85 -33.18 -7.44
CA LEU A 455 -4.71 -32.31 -8.24
C LEU A 455 -4.46 -32.54 -9.73
N SER A 456 -5.48 -32.98 -10.43
CA SER A 456 -5.55 -33.03 -11.90
C SER A 456 -6.05 -31.71 -12.48
N GLY A 457 -6.77 -30.92 -11.67
CA GLY A 457 -7.22 -29.60 -12.03
C GLY A 457 -7.61 -28.74 -10.84
N LEU A 458 -7.52 -27.40 -11.01
CA LEU A 458 -7.89 -26.37 -10.04
C LEU A 458 -8.39 -25.13 -10.76
N GLU A 459 -9.62 -24.71 -10.51
CA GLU A 459 -10.19 -23.46 -11.02
C GLU A 459 -10.61 -22.54 -9.88
N HIS A 460 -10.37 -21.25 -10.07
CA HIS A 460 -10.78 -20.17 -9.18
C HIS A 460 -11.57 -19.14 -9.99
N HIS A 461 -12.85 -19.00 -9.70
CA HIS A 461 -13.71 -17.93 -10.20
C HIS A 461 -14.02 -16.99 -9.05
N PHE A 462 -13.83 -15.68 -9.24
CA PHE A 462 -14.10 -14.72 -8.18
C PHE A 462 -14.63 -13.40 -8.72
N VAL A 463 -15.50 -12.76 -7.94
CA VAL A 463 -16.03 -11.43 -8.21
C VAL A 463 -15.55 -10.47 -7.13
N SER A 464 -15.21 -9.26 -7.55
CA SER A 464 -14.83 -8.13 -6.69
C SER A 464 -15.38 -6.83 -7.27
N GLY A 465 -15.67 -5.86 -6.41
CA GLY A 465 -15.78 -4.46 -6.79
C GLY A 465 -14.41 -3.88 -7.13
N ASP A 466 -14.37 -2.57 -7.40
CA ASP A 466 -13.12 -1.87 -7.69
C ASP A 466 -12.16 -1.89 -6.50
N VAL A 467 -10.89 -2.08 -6.79
CA VAL A 467 -9.78 -1.87 -5.87
C VAL A 467 -8.84 -0.79 -6.41
N GLY A 468 -8.38 -0.94 -7.63
CA GLY A 468 -7.50 0.00 -8.30
C GLY A 468 -8.18 0.90 -9.33
N ASN A 469 -9.28 0.46 -9.90
CA ASN A 469 -9.93 1.12 -11.04
C ASN A 469 -10.45 2.54 -10.71
N ASN A 470 -10.99 2.75 -9.52
CA ASN A 470 -11.50 4.06 -9.05
C ASN A 470 -10.44 4.94 -8.38
N SER A 471 -9.18 4.68 -8.66
CA SER A 471 -8.06 5.39 -8.04
C SER A 471 -7.42 6.37 -9.03
N ALA A 472 -7.11 7.58 -8.57
CA ALA A 472 -6.29 8.54 -9.31
C ALA A 472 -4.86 8.03 -9.63
N LEU A 473 -4.45 6.90 -9.06
CA LEU A 473 -3.18 6.23 -9.34
C LEU A 473 -3.12 5.62 -10.73
N LEU A 474 -4.26 5.17 -11.27
CA LEU A 474 -4.33 4.49 -12.56
C LEU A 474 -5.13 5.33 -13.58
N PRO A 475 -4.59 5.58 -14.77
CA PRO A 475 -5.38 6.18 -15.84
C PRO A 475 -6.63 5.33 -16.16
N ASN A 476 -7.78 5.95 -16.36
CA ASN A 476 -9.07 5.30 -16.61
C ASN A 476 -9.07 4.29 -17.79
N VAL A 477 -8.11 4.41 -18.70
CA VAL A 477 -7.93 3.49 -19.83
C VAL A 477 -7.31 2.15 -19.41
N VAL A 478 -6.59 2.09 -18.30
CA VAL A 478 -5.85 0.88 -17.87
C VAL A 478 -6.79 -0.29 -17.57
N PRO A 479 -7.87 -0.14 -16.80
CA PRO A 479 -8.85 -1.21 -16.56
C PRO A 479 -9.45 -1.77 -17.86
N THR A 480 -9.80 -0.89 -18.80
CA THR A 480 -10.36 -1.29 -20.10
C THR A 480 -9.37 -2.14 -20.93
N ILE A 481 -8.07 -1.75 -20.90
CA ILE A 481 -7.01 -2.46 -21.61
C ILE A 481 -6.73 -3.81 -20.97
N LEU A 482 -6.54 -3.84 -19.67
CA LEU A 482 -6.20 -5.05 -18.93
C LEU A 482 -7.40 -5.97 -18.74
N GLY A 483 -8.64 -5.43 -18.69
CA GLY A 483 -9.90 -6.12 -18.46
C GLY A 483 -9.97 -6.83 -17.12
N ALA A 484 -9.12 -6.40 -16.19
CA ALA A 484 -9.14 -6.85 -14.82
C ALA A 484 -8.58 -5.71 -13.95
N ASP A 485 -9.13 -5.58 -12.76
CA ASP A 485 -8.62 -4.66 -11.74
C ASP A 485 -7.33 -5.23 -11.13
N VAL A 486 -6.22 -4.48 -11.28
CA VAL A 486 -4.89 -4.92 -10.84
C VAL A 486 -4.78 -5.11 -9.33
N GLY A 487 -5.63 -4.46 -8.56
CA GLY A 487 -5.72 -4.67 -7.12
C GLY A 487 -6.54 -5.91 -6.76
N ALA A 488 -7.70 -6.09 -7.38
CA ALA A 488 -8.58 -7.22 -7.12
C ALA A 488 -7.94 -8.58 -7.45
N ILE A 489 -7.07 -8.65 -8.45
CA ILE A 489 -6.40 -9.89 -8.87
C ILE A 489 -5.19 -10.28 -8.01
N ARG A 490 -4.77 -9.46 -7.04
CA ARG A 490 -3.65 -9.82 -6.13
C ARG A 490 -4.00 -11.09 -5.35
N GLY A 491 -3.10 -12.06 -5.37
CA GLY A 491 -3.32 -13.37 -4.76
C GLY A 491 -4.31 -14.30 -5.48
N ALA A 492 -4.92 -13.89 -6.60
CA ALA A 492 -5.85 -14.73 -7.37
C ALA A 492 -5.16 -15.66 -8.36
N PHE A 493 -3.88 -15.46 -8.65
CA PHE A 493 -3.10 -16.38 -9.46
C PHE A 493 -2.81 -17.67 -8.68
N ILE A 494 -3.22 -18.79 -9.25
CA ILE A 494 -2.95 -20.10 -8.67
C ILE A 494 -1.43 -20.33 -8.66
N GLN A 495 -0.86 -20.40 -7.47
CA GLN A 495 0.59 -20.57 -7.23
C GLN A 495 1.06 -22.01 -7.43
N TYR A 496 0.13 -22.96 -7.49
CA TYR A 496 0.37 -24.39 -7.71
C TYR A 496 0.55 -24.69 -9.19
N THR A 497 1.65 -24.20 -9.74
CA THR A 497 1.96 -24.22 -11.18
C THR A 497 2.19 -25.61 -11.77
N GLY A 498 2.39 -26.62 -10.90
CA GLY A 498 2.49 -28.03 -11.27
C GLY A 498 1.14 -28.72 -11.53
N VAL A 499 0.01 -28.08 -11.21
CA VAL A 499 -1.31 -28.59 -11.54
C VAL A 499 -1.55 -28.50 -13.06
N PRO A 500 -1.80 -29.61 -13.76
CA PRO A 500 -1.83 -29.63 -15.23
C PRO A 500 -2.95 -28.79 -15.83
N ASN A 501 -4.12 -28.76 -15.18
CA ASN A 501 -5.26 -27.95 -15.62
C ASN A 501 -5.58 -26.91 -14.54
N HIS A 502 -5.26 -25.64 -14.78
CA HIS A 502 -5.62 -24.60 -13.84
C HIS A 502 -6.09 -23.32 -14.53
N ARG A 503 -7.04 -22.66 -13.88
CA ARG A 503 -7.65 -21.43 -14.40
C ARG A 503 -8.05 -20.50 -13.28
N SER A 504 -7.81 -19.19 -13.48
CA SER A 504 -8.36 -18.14 -12.64
C SER A 504 -9.16 -17.15 -13.49
N VAL A 505 -10.39 -16.86 -13.06
CA VAL A 505 -11.36 -16.01 -13.76
C VAL A 505 -11.84 -14.93 -12.83
N TYR A 506 -11.58 -13.69 -13.19
CA TYR A 506 -12.04 -12.50 -12.51
C TYR A 506 -13.39 -12.03 -13.08
N TRP A 507 -14.31 -11.63 -12.21
CA TRP A 507 -15.57 -10.98 -12.54
C TRP A 507 -15.59 -9.60 -11.90
N HIS A 508 -15.96 -8.58 -12.66
CA HIS A 508 -16.06 -7.20 -12.20
C HIS A 508 -17.52 -6.77 -12.07
N VAL A 509 -17.84 -6.18 -10.93
CA VAL A 509 -19.16 -5.60 -10.63
C VAL A 509 -18.95 -4.19 -10.08
N ASP A 510 -19.63 -3.22 -10.66
CA ASP A 510 -19.69 -1.86 -10.14
C ASP A 510 -20.59 -1.81 -8.89
N LEU A 511 -20.03 -1.41 -7.77
CA LEU A 511 -20.78 -1.23 -6.53
C LEU A 511 -21.31 0.20 -6.41
N PRO A 512 -22.47 0.41 -5.77
CA PRO A 512 -23.07 1.73 -5.61
C PRO A 512 -22.38 2.59 -4.53
N PHE A 513 -21.32 2.11 -3.93
CA PHE A 513 -20.46 2.83 -2.98
C PHE A 513 -18.99 2.63 -3.32
N ALA A 514 -18.14 3.53 -2.84
CA ALA A 514 -16.73 3.53 -3.16
C ALA A 514 -15.98 2.37 -2.48
N THR A 515 -15.21 1.63 -3.27
CA THR A 515 -14.27 0.62 -2.80
C THR A 515 -12.88 0.89 -3.38
N SER A 516 -11.81 0.55 -2.65
CA SER A 516 -10.45 0.83 -3.10
C SER A 516 -9.39 0.00 -2.38
N TRP A 517 -8.16 0.52 -2.38
CA TRP A 517 -6.94 -0.06 -1.84
C TRP A 517 -7.02 -0.28 -0.33
N TRP A 518 -7.30 -1.47 0.12
CA TRP A 518 -7.11 -1.88 1.51
C TRP A 518 -5.85 -2.74 1.61
N ARG A 519 -5.05 -2.65 2.67
CA ARG A 519 -3.76 -3.37 2.83
C ARG A 519 -3.84 -4.80 2.32
N SER A 520 -2.96 -5.18 1.40
CA SER A 520 -2.92 -6.43 0.64
C SER A 520 -3.99 -6.60 -0.48
N LEU A 521 -4.87 -5.62 -0.70
CA LEU A 521 -5.78 -5.61 -1.83
C LEU A 521 -6.65 -6.89 -1.89
N GLY A 522 -6.69 -7.59 -3.03
CA GLY A 522 -7.40 -8.87 -3.17
C GLY A 522 -6.74 -10.07 -2.47
N LEU A 523 -5.48 -9.95 -2.03
CA LEU A 523 -4.67 -11.07 -1.52
C LEU A 523 -5.34 -11.83 -0.38
N LEU A 524 -5.88 -11.12 0.63
CA LEU A 524 -6.52 -11.76 1.80
C LEU A 524 -7.67 -12.68 1.38
N ALA A 525 -8.61 -12.17 0.60
CA ALA A 525 -9.82 -12.90 0.20
C ALA A 525 -9.49 -14.03 -0.79
N ASN A 526 -8.64 -13.74 -1.78
CA ASN A 526 -8.23 -14.74 -2.78
C ASN A 526 -7.44 -15.90 -2.13
N THR A 527 -6.49 -15.58 -1.23
CA THR A 527 -5.71 -16.61 -0.52
C THR A 527 -6.61 -17.42 0.42
N PHE A 528 -7.53 -16.76 1.14
CA PHE A 528 -8.49 -17.46 1.99
C PHE A 528 -9.26 -18.52 1.22
N ALA A 529 -9.80 -18.17 0.06
CA ALA A 529 -10.58 -19.09 -0.75
C ALA A 529 -9.71 -20.23 -1.32
N ILE A 530 -8.59 -19.89 -1.99
CA ILE A 530 -7.72 -20.87 -2.64
C ILE A 530 -7.13 -21.83 -1.61
N GLU A 531 -6.55 -21.32 -0.52
CA GLU A 531 -5.83 -22.13 0.46
C GLU A 531 -6.75 -22.98 1.33
N SER A 532 -7.97 -22.49 1.63
CA SER A 532 -9.00 -23.29 2.30
C SER A 532 -9.50 -24.42 1.41
N PHE A 533 -9.65 -24.18 0.12
CA PHE A 533 -10.05 -25.20 -0.85
C PHE A 533 -8.96 -26.25 -1.09
N VAL A 534 -7.69 -25.81 -1.24
CA VAL A 534 -6.56 -26.73 -1.42
C VAL A 534 -6.37 -27.62 -0.19
N ASP A 535 -6.63 -27.11 1.02
CA ASP A 535 -6.63 -27.90 2.25
C ASP A 535 -7.73 -28.97 2.25
N GLU A 536 -8.93 -28.65 1.76
CA GLU A 536 -10.01 -29.62 1.63
C GLU A 536 -9.67 -30.72 0.61
N MET A 537 -9.00 -30.36 -0.49
CA MET A 537 -8.52 -31.35 -1.47
C MET A 537 -7.42 -32.25 -0.90
N ALA A 538 -6.52 -31.71 -0.05
CA ALA A 538 -5.52 -32.51 0.66
C ALA A 538 -6.17 -33.50 1.63
N LEU A 539 -7.17 -33.07 2.41
CA LEU A 539 -7.97 -33.94 3.28
C LEU A 539 -8.68 -35.05 2.49
N LYS A 540 -9.33 -34.70 1.37
CA LYS A 540 -9.98 -35.68 0.49
C LYS A 540 -9.00 -36.69 -0.09
N ALA A 541 -7.76 -36.26 -0.36
CA ALA A 541 -6.68 -37.14 -0.84
C ALA A 541 -6.02 -37.96 0.27
N GLY A 542 -6.35 -37.73 1.56
CA GLY A 542 -5.69 -38.35 2.70
C GLY A 542 -4.20 -38.01 2.81
N LYS A 543 -3.79 -36.81 2.37
CA LYS A 543 -2.40 -36.36 2.36
C LYS A 543 -2.17 -35.22 3.34
N ASN A 544 -0.93 -35.16 3.86
CA ASN A 544 -0.49 -34.02 4.67
C ASN A 544 -0.62 -32.71 3.89
N ALA A 545 -1.13 -31.67 4.53
CA ALA A 545 -1.44 -30.39 3.90
C ALA A 545 -0.22 -29.72 3.26
N ILE A 546 0.94 -29.80 3.88
CA ILE A 546 2.18 -29.21 3.37
C ILE A 546 2.74 -30.04 2.21
N GLU A 547 2.86 -31.36 2.40
CA GLU A 547 3.34 -32.28 1.37
C GLU A 547 2.47 -32.22 0.10
N PHE A 548 1.16 -32.15 0.29
CA PHE A 548 0.21 -31.98 -0.83
C PHE A 548 0.51 -30.72 -1.63
N ARG A 549 0.74 -29.58 -0.99
CA ARG A 549 1.07 -28.33 -1.65
C ARG A 549 2.43 -28.36 -2.34
N LEU A 550 3.45 -28.91 -1.68
CA LEU A 550 4.80 -29.06 -2.24
C LEU A 550 4.80 -29.88 -3.54
N ALA A 551 3.98 -30.92 -3.62
CA ALA A 551 3.85 -31.76 -4.79
C ALA A 551 3.30 -31.05 -6.03
N HIS A 552 2.66 -29.87 -5.86
CA HIS A 552 2.01 -29.14 -6.93
C HIS A 552 2.72 -27.83 -7.34
N VAL A 553 3.90 -27.56 -6.78
CA VAL A 553 4.73 -26.41 -7.14
C VAL A 553 5.88 -26.86 -8.04
N ASN A 554 6.11 -26.17 -9.16
CA ASN A 554 7.23 -26.42 -10.05
C ASN A 554 8.60 -26.06 -9.39
N ASP A 555 9.69 -26.58 -9.97
CA ASP A 555 11.07 -26.36 -9.50
C ASP A 555 11.77 -25.17 -10.19
N ASP A 556 11.01 -24.20 -10.72
CA ASP A 556 11.58 -22.94 -11.16
C ASP A 556 12.04 -22.08 -9.95
N GLU A 557 12.74 -20.99 -10.19
CA GLU A 557 13.31 -20.14 -9.14
C GLU A 557 12.23 -19.67 -8.12
N ALA A 558 11.10 -19.20 -8.59
CA ALA A 558 10.00 -18.76 -7.74
C ALA A 558 9.39 -19.94 -6.95
N GLY A 559 9.22 -21.08 -7.60
CA GLY A 559 8.71 -22.30 -6.96
C GLY A 559 9.64 -22.85 -5.90
N LYS A 560 10.94 -22.83 -6.11
CA LYS A 560 11.92 -23.24 -5.09
C LYS A 560 11.83 -22.39 -3.84
N ARG A 561 11.75 -21.07 -3.99
CA ARG A 561 11.56 -20.14 -2.87
C ARG A 561 10.24 -20.41 -2.11
N LEU A 562 9.14 -20.63 -2.84
CA LEU A 562 7.85 -20.98 -2.23
C LEU A 562 7.93 -22.32 -1.49
N LYS A 563 8.54 -23.35 -2.06
CA LYS A 563 8.74 -24.65 -1.41
C LYS A 563 9.56 -24.53 -0.12
N GLU A 564 10.64 -23.76 -0.14
CA GLU A 564 11.48 -23.53 1.02
C GLU A 564 10.71 -22.82 2.15
N VAL A 565 9.94 -21.78 1.82
CA VAL A 565 9.08 -21.07 2.78
C VAL A 565 8.05 -22.02 3.41
N MET A 566 7.37 -22.86 2.60
CA MET A 566 6.38 -23.81 3.09
C MET A 566 7.00 -24.89 3.99
N SER A 567 8.12 -25.47 3.56
CA SER A 567 8.82 -26.52 4.33
C SER A 567 9.37 -25.99 5.66
N THR A 568 10.00 -24.82 5.62
CA THR A 568 10.53 -24.16 6.83
C THR A 568 9.41 -23.81 7.81
N ALA A 569 8.23 -23.35 7.31
CA ALA A 569 7.09 -23.05 8.18
C ALA A 569 6.60 -24.29 8.93
N GLY A 570 6.49 -25.42 8.23
CA GLY A 570 6.13 -26.69 8.85
C GLY A 570 7.16 -27.16 9.89
N GLU A 571 8.44 -27.09 9.56
CA GLU A 571 9.53 -27.46 10.46
C GLU A 571 9.58 -26.59 11.72
N LYS A 572 9.61 -25.26 11.55
CA LYS A 572 9.74 -24.31 12.67
C LYS A 572 8.56 -24.33 13.60
N ALA A 573 7.35 -24.53 13.08
CA ALA A 573 6.15 -24.65 13.89
C ALA A 573 6.00 -26.02 14.55
N GLY A 574 6.75 -27.05 14.12
CA GLY A 574 6.49 -28.45 14.49
C GLY A 574 5.09 -28.87 14.02
N TYR A 575 4.73 -28.54 12.77
CA TYR A 575 3.39 -28.75 12.23
C TYR A 575 2.92 -30.20 12.37
N SER A 576 1.73 -30.35 12.94
CA SER A 576 1.04 -31.63 13.09
C SER A 576 -0.43 -31.47 12.78
N GLU A 577 -1.01 -32.45 12.08
CA GLU A 577 -2.43 -32.50 11.80
C GLU A 577 -3.24 -33.16 12.95
N GLU A 578 -2.54 -33.66 13.95
CA GLU A 578 -3.13 -34.23 15.15
C GLU A 578 -3.67 -33.14 16.09
N VAL A 579 -4.91 -33.30 16.55
CA VAL A 579 -5.47 -32.43 17.58
C VAL A 579 -4.89 -32.81 18.95
N LYS A 580 -4.22 -31.85 19.60
CA LYS A 580 -3.59 -32.05 20.90
C LYS A 580 -4.10 -31.03 21.92
N ASN A 581 -4.50 -31.51 23.09
CA ASN A 581 -4.94 -30.67 24.20
C ASN A 581 -6.05 -29.64 23.80
N GLY A 582 -6.99 -30.04 22.94
CA GLY A 582 -8.06 -29.17 22.45
C GLY A 582 -7.59 -28.09 21.46
N ARG A 583 -6.40 -28.24 20.87
CA ARG A 583 -5.84 -27.34 19.87
C ARG A 583 -5.52 -28.06 18.58
N ALA A 584 -5.62 -27.36 17.48
CA ALA A 584 -5.23 -27.81 16.17
C ALA A 584 -4.37 -26.79 15.46
N MET A 585 -3.52 -27.27 14.56
CA MET A 585 -2.71 -26.42 13.67
C MET A 585 -3.31 -26.36 12.26
N GLY A 586 -3.25 -25.20 11.63
CA GLY A 586 -3.60 -25.00 10.24
C GLY A 586 -2.48 -24.31 9.49
N PHE A 587 -2.34 -24.67 8.24
CA PHE A 587 -1.31 -24.18 7.33
C PHE A 587 -1.93 -23.44 6.16
N ALA A 588 -1.27 -22.38 5.69
CA ALA A 588 -1.54 -21.72 4.41
C ALA A 588 -0.29 -21.01 3.90
N ALA A 589 -0.21 -20.82 2.57
CA ALA A 589 0.87 -20.08 1.92
C ALA A 589 0.33 -19.16 0.83
N SER A 590 1.07 -18.11 0.49
CA SER A 590 0.76 -17.23 -0.64
C SER A 590 2.04 -16.62 -1.23
N VAL A 591 1.91 -16.10 -2.45
CA VAL A 591 2.93 -15.28 -3.09
C VAL A 591 2.30 -13.95 -3.47
N ASP A 592 2.91 -12.85 -3.03
CA ASP A 592 2.48 -11.52 -3.38
C ASP A 592 3.66 -10.62 -3.73
N ALA A 593 3.58 -9.89 -4.85
CA ALA A 593 4.68 -9.08 -5.39
C ALA A 593 6.03 -9.83 -5.43
N GLY A 594 6.02 -11.12 -5.79
CA GLY A 594 7.21 -11.98 -5.85
C GLY A 594 7.79 -12.40 -4.49
N THR A 595 7.11 -12.10 -3.38
CA THR A 595 7.50 -12.47 -2.02
C THR A 595 6.62 -13.63 -1.53
N PRO A 596 7.15 -14.85 -1.36
CA PRO A 596 6.42 -15.95 -0.76
C PRO A 596 6.35 -15.83 0.76
N CYS A 597 5.19 -16.19 1.32
CA CYS A 597 4.92 -16.23 2.75
C CYS A 597 4.11 -17.47 3.11
N ALA A 598 4.38 -18.08 4.26
CA ALA A 598 3.58 -19.16 4.81
C ALA A 598 3.31 -18.95 6.30
N HIS A 599 2.12 -19.36 6.74
CA HIS A 599 1.71 -19.34 8.13
C HIS A 599 1.35 -20.75 8.61
N VAL A 600 1.77 -21.07 9.83
CA VAL A 600 1.20 -22.12 10.66
C VAL A 600 0.54 -21.46 11.85
N VAL A 601 -0.73 -21.77 12.08
CA VAL A 601 -1.53 -21.15 13.14
C VAL A 601 -2.07 -22.22 14.07
N GLU A 602 -1.87 -22.06 15.40
CA GLU A 602 -2.45 -22.91 16.42
C GLU A 602 -3.71 -22.26 17.02
N VAL A 603 -4.84 -22.95 16.96
CA VAL A 603 -6.13 -22.47 17.48
C VAL A 603 -6.78 -23.42 18.46
N SER A 604 -7.61 -22.88 19.37
CA SER A 604 -8.68 -23.60 20.06
C SER A 604 -10.05 -22.96 19.75
N VAL A 605 -11.11 -23.68 20.12
CA VAL A 605 -12.49 -23.17 20.10
C VAL A 605 -13.04 -23.26 21.50
N GLU A 606 -13.47 -22.13 22.04
CA GLU A 606 -14.04 -21.97 23.38
C GLU A 606 -15.37 -21.22 23.23
N ASP A 607 -16.48 -21.83 23.67
CA ASP A 607 -17.83 -21.24 23.59
C ASP A 607 -18.16 -20.69 22.17
N ASN A 608 -17.86 -21.47 21.14
CA ASN A 608 -17.95 -21.09 19.71
C ASN A 608 -17.04 -19.94 19.26
N ASN A 609 -16.16 -19.42 20.13
CA ASN A 609 -15.17 -18.41 19.76
C ASN A 609 -13.84 -19.06 19.35
N ILE A 610 -13.29 -18.60 18.25
CA ILE A 610 -11.98 -19.04 17.76
C ILE A 610 -10.90 -18.27 18.52
N ARG A 611 -10.01 -18.99 19.20
CA ARG A 611 -8.86 -18.43 19.91
C ARG A 611 -7.58 -18.80 19.16
N VAL A 612 -6.83 -17.80 18.68
CA VAL A 612 -5.51 -17.97 18.12
C VAL A 612 -4.47 -17.91 19.25
N HIS A 613 -3.62 -18.94 19.35
CA HIS A 613 -2.62 -19.06 20.43
C HIS A 613 -1.22 -18.69 19.95
N LYS A 614 -0.83 -19.25 18.80
CA LYS A 614 0.48 -19.05 18.21
C LYS A 614 0.37 -18.92 16.70
N VAL A 615 1.22 -18.07 16.11
CA VAL A 615 1.39 -17.95 14.67
C VAL A 615 2.88 -18.03 14.35
N THR A 616 3.27 -19.00 13.53
CA THR A 616 4.60 -19.06 12.93
C THR A 616 4.51 -18.52 11.51
N VAL A 617 5.27 -17.46 11.24
CA VAL A 617 5.35 -16.77 9.94
C VAL A 617 6.71 -17.07 9.34
N VAL A 618 6.75 -17.60 8.12
CA VAL A 618 7.98 -17.69 7.33
C VAL A 618 7.82 -16.84 6.08
N LEU A 619 8.75 -15.91 5.90
CA LEU A 619 8.76 -14.95 4.80
C LEU A 619 10.12 -15.00 4.10
N ASP A 620 10.13 -14.99 2.76
CA ASP A 620 11.34 -14.74 1.99
C ASP A 620 11.27 -13.37 1.30
N PRO A 621 11.70 -12.29 1.99
CA PRO A 621 11.73 -10.96 1.43
C PRO A 621 12.92 -10.70 0.51
N GLY A 622 13.78 -11.70 0.26
CA GLY A 622 15.12 -11.49 -0.26
C GLY A 622 16.00 -10.80 0.78
N LEU A 623 16.83 -9.84 0.33
CA LEU A 623 17.72 -9.11 1.25
C LEU A 623 16.90 -8.32 2.29
N ALA A 624 17.05 -8.67 3.54
CA ALA A 624 16.41 -7.98 4.66
C ALA A 624 17.21 -6.72 5.03
N VAL A 625 16.75 -5.54 4.61
CA VAL A 625 17.43 -4.26 4.92
C VAL A 625 17.43 -3.98 6.42
N ASN A 626 16.27 -4.11 7.07
CA ASN A 626 16.15 -4.07 8.53
C ASN A 626 15.30 -5.25 9.01
N PRO A 627 15.89 -6.30 9.57
CA PRO A 627 15.17 -7.49 9.99
C PRO A 627 14.07 -7.23 11.03
N ASP A 628 14.30 -6.32 11.97
CA ASP A 628 13.30 -6.01 13.03
C ASP A 628 12.09 -5.28 12.49
N GLN A 629 12.29 -4.35 11.54
CA GLN A 629 11.16 -3.68 10.90
C GLN A 629 10.35 -4.67 10.04
N ILE A 630 10.99 -5.65 9.42
CA ILE A 630 10.30 -6.72 8.68
C ILE A 630 9.47 -7.58 9.63
N ARG A 631 10.03 -7.98 10.79
CA ARG A 631 9.28 -8.72 11.83
C ARG A 631 8.06 -7.93 12.30
N ALA A 632 8.23 -6.64 12.61
CA ALA A 632 7.13 -5.77 12.99
C ALA A 632 6.02 -5.67 11.91
N GLN A 633 6.40 -5.67 10.62
CA GLN A 633 5.42 -5.72 9.53
C GLN A 633 4.69 -7.07 9.47
N CYS A 634 5.37 -8.19 9.71
CA CYS A 634 4.73 -9.52 9.80
C CYS A 634 3.75 -9.59 10.97
N GLU A 635 4.16 -9.16 12.16
CA GLU A 635 3.30 -9.11 13.36
C GLU A 635 2.06 -8.23 13.11
N GLY A 636 2.24 -7.04 12.54
CA GLY A 636 1.14 -6.14 12.17
C GLY A 636 0.20 -6.77 11.12
N CYS A 637 0.72 -7.53 10.16
CA CYS A 637 -0.09 -8.26 9.19
C CYS A 637 -0.91 -9.39 9.85
N VAL A 638 -0.29 -10.14 10.77
CA VAL A 638 -0.99 -11.20 11.52
C VAL A 638 -2.15 -10.61 12.31
N ILE A 639 -1.92 -9.57 13.09
CA ILE A 639 -2.98 -8.94 13.92
C ILE A 639 -4.08 -8.33 13.05
N MET A 640 -3.72 -7.56 12.01
CA MET A 640 -4.70 -6.94 11.12
C MET A 640 -5.50 -7.98 10.32
N GLY A 641 -4.83 -8.99 9.77
CA GLY A 641 -5.49 -10.06 9.04
C GLY A 641 -6.39 -10.91 9.94
N MET A 642 -5.94 -11.23 11.16
CA MET A 642 -6.75 -11.93 12.15
C MET A 642 -7.99 -11.11 12.54
N SER A 643 -7.84 -9.79 12.73
CA SER A 643 -8.97 -8.88 12.99
C SER A 643 -9.98 -8.93 11.84
N ALA A 644 -9.52 -8.77 10.62
CA ALA A 644 -10.36 -8.76 9.42
C ALA A 644 -11.13 -10.08 9.21
N VAL A 645 -10.52 -11.23 9.55
CA VAL A 645 -11.16 -12.55 9.30
C VAL A 645 -12.02 -13.06 10.46
N LEU A 646 -11.86 -12.53 11.68
CA LEU A 646 -12.62 -13.00 12.85
C LEU A 646 -13.72 -12.03 13.28
N PHE A 647 -13.58 -10.72 13.02
CA PHE A 647 -14.42 -9.70 13.61
C PHE A 647 -15.03 -8.71 12.61
N GLU A 648 -14.22 -8.19 11.68
CA GLU A 648 -14.54 -6.97 10.95
C GLU A 648 -15.58 -7.17 9.85
N GLN A 649 -16.63 -6.37 9.89
CA GLN A 649 -17.67 -6.35 8.87
C GLN A 649 -18.42 -5.01 8.87
N MET A 650 -18.51 -4.37 7.68
CA MET A 650 -19.52 -3.36 7.39
C MET A 650 -20.73 -4.02 6.75
N LYS A 651 -21.90 -3.41 6.93
CA LYS A 651 -23.17 -3.85 6.34
C LYS A 651 -23.90 -2.66 5.73
N VAL A 652 -24.72 -2.93 4.74
CA VAL A 652 -25.68 -1.97 4.21
C VAL A 652 -27.04 -2.21 4.89
N VAL A 653 -27.51 -1.19 5.60
CA VAL A 653 -28.82 -1.20 6.27
C VAL A 653 -29.58 0.05 5.86
N ASP A 654 -30.78 -0.13 5.28
CA ASP A 654 -31.61 0.97 4.81
C ASP A 654 -30.83 2.02 3.97
N GLY A 655 -30.02 1.56 3.03
CA GLY A 655 -29.23 2.39 2.14
C GLY A 655 -28.03 3.09 2.79
N SER A 656 -27.63 2.75 4.02
CA SER A 656 -26.49 3.34 4.72
C SER A 656 -25.45 2.28 5.10
N LEU A 657 -24.17 2.64 5.03
CA LEU A 657 -23.07 1.78 5.50
C LEU A 657 -22.92 1.91 7.02
N THR A 658 -22.99 0.79 7.71
CA THR A 658 -22.92 0.68 9.18
C THR A 658 -22.02 -0.48 9.59
N PRO A 659 -21.46 -0.44 10.82
CA PRO A 659 -21.51 0.61 11.84
C PRO A 659 -20.54 1.77 11.54
N THR A 660 -20.74 2.93 12.19
CA THR A 660 -19.97 4.17 11.93
C THR A 660 -18.99 4.54 13.04
N ILE A 661 -18.87 3.70 14.08
CA ILE A 661 -17.96 3.92 15.21
C ILE A 661 -17.31 2.62 15.66
N TYR A 662 -16.17 2.74 16.35
CA TYR A 662 -15.54 1.61 17.04
C TYR A 662 -16.45 1.06 18.14
N GLY A 663 -16.31 -0.23 18.43
CA GLY A 663 -17.14 -0.98 19.33
C GLY A 663 -18.19 -1.75 18.55
N PRO A 664 -19.22 -1.11 17.98
CA PRO A 664 -20.11 -1.73 16.99
C PRO A 664 -19.37 -2.24 15.73
N TYR A 665 -18.34 -1.53 15.23
CA TYR A 665 -17.34 -2.10 14.34
C TYR A 665 -16.34 -2.87 15.15
N GLU A 666 -16.57 -4.18 15.24
CA GLU A 666 -15.74 -5.07 16.04
C GLU A 666 -14.35 -5.24 15.40
N MET A 667 -13.32 -5.13 16.22
CA MET A 667 -11.92 -5.35 15.84
C MET A 667 -11.21 -6.21 16.88
N ALA A 668 -10.08 -6.81 16.49
CA ALA A 668 -9.24 -7.49 17.45
C ALA A 668 -8.70 -6.51 18.51
N LEU A 669 -8.90 -6.85 19.78
CA LEU A 669 -8.32 -6.13 20.92
C LEU A 669 -7.08 -6.88 21.42
N MET A 670 -6.29 -6.28 22.31
CA MET A 670 -5.11 -6.91 22.92
C MET A 670 -5.40 -8.30 23.53
N LYS A 671 -6.58 -8.50 24.12
CA LYS A 671 -6.99 -9.81 24.66
C LYS A 671 -7.14 -10.90 23.58
N HIS A 672 -7.31 -10.52 22.31
CA HIS A 672 -7.47 -11.44 21.19
C HIS A 672 -6.13 -11.79 20.53
N ALA A 673 -5.09 -10.99 20.78
CA ALA A 673 -3.77 -11.20 20.19
C ALA A 673 -3.22 -12.61 20.54
N PRO A 674 -2.53 -13.28 19.60
CA PRO A 674 -1.79 -14.49 19.90
C PRO A 674 -0.77 -14.23 21.01
N ARG A 675 -0.48 -15.24 21.80
CA ARG A 675 0.57 -15.13 22.83
C ARG A 675 1.96 -15.08 22.24
N GLU A 676 2.11 -15.64 21.04
CA GLU A 676 3.38 -15.75 20.35
C GLU A 676 3.17 -15.58 18.84
N ILE A 677 3.96 -14.70 18.23
CA ILE A 677 4.12 -14.59 16.78
C ILE A 677 5.60 -14.79 16.50
N ASP A 678 5.96 -15.95 15.94
CA ASP A 678 7.33 -16.33 15.63
C ASP A 678 7.58 -16.05 14.14
N VAL A 679 8.55 -15.17 13.82
CA VAL A 679 8.85 -14.73 12.47
C VAL A 679 10.22 -15.19 12.04
N VAL A 680 10.24 -16.02 10.99
CA VAL A 680 11.47 -16.53 10.36
C VAL A 680 11.63 -15.84 8.99
N LEU A 681 12.78 -15.21 8.79
CA LEU A 681 13.14 -14.56 7.52
C LEU A 681 14.14 -15.44 6.76
N LEU A 682 13.83 -15.73 5.51
CA LEU A 682 14.72 -16.39 4.56
C LEU A 682 15.34 -15.34 3.61
N GLN A 683 16.38 -15.72 2.89
CA GLN A 683 17.02 -14.86 1.89
C GLN A 683 17.21 -15.61 0.57
N GLY A 684 16.14 -15.68 -0.23
CA GLY A 684 16.17 -16.35 -1.53
C GLY A 684 16.67 -15.49 -2.70
N LYS A 685 17.00 -14.21 -2.47
CA LYS A 685 17.59 -13.29 -3.47
C LYS A 685 18.40 -12.18 -2.80
N ASP A 686 19.30 -11.55 -3.57
CA ASP A 686 20.21 -10.51 -3.07
C ASP A 686 19.64 -9.08 -3.14
N THR A 687 18.37 -8.94 -3.47
CA THR A 687 17.68 -7.65 -3.50
C THR A 687 16.47 -7.67 -2.57
N PRO A 688 16.09 -6.53 -1.96
CA PRO A 688 14.88 -6.47 -1.13
C PRO A 688 13.62 -6.74 -1.97
N GLY A 689 12.63 -7.39 -1.36
CA GLY A 689 11.29 -7.57 -1.91
C GLY A 689 10.22 -6.86 -1.08
N ALA A 690 8.96 -7.07 -1.44
CA ALA A 690 7.81 -6.57 -0.72
C ALA A 690 7.67 -7.25 0.64
N VAL A 691 7.36 -6.47 1.70
CA VAL A 691 7.18 -7.03 3.07
C VAL A 691 5.95 -6.49 3.80
N GLY A 692 5.41 -5.36 3.38
CA GLY A 692 4.32 -4.67 4.09
C GLY A 692 2.94 -5.33 3.95
N GLU A 693 2.74 -6.14 2.91
CA GLU A 693 1.46 -6.75 2.54
C GLU A 693 1.48 -8.28 2.45
N PRO A 694 2.54 -8.93 1.91
CA PRO A 694 2.55 -10.38 1.69
C PRO A 694 2.20 -11.22 2.93
N PRO A 695 2.65 -10.89 4.16
CA PRO A 695 2.32 -11.70 5.35
C PRO A 695 0.84 -11.66 5.75
N LEU A 696 0.01 -10.80 5.14
CA LEU A 696 -1.42 -10.74 5.44
C LEU A 696 -2.22 -11.83 4.72
N GLY A 697 -1.72 -12.35 3.59
CA GLY A 697 -2.43 -13.33 2.77
C GLY A 697 -2.80 -14.64 3.49
N PRO A 698 -1.85 -15.37 4.10
CA PRO A 698 -2.10 -16.73 4.57
C PRO A 698 -2.94 -16.83 5.83
N ILE A 699 -3.03 -15.78 6.66
CA ILE A 699 -3.59 -15.87 8.04
C ILE A 699 -5.02 -16.39 8.07
N GLY A 700 -5.89 -15.92 7.18
CA GLY A 700 -7.32 -16.30 7.16
C GLY A 700 -7.53 -17.77 6.87
N ALA A 701 -6.85 -18.29 5.85
CA ALA A 701 -6.92 -19.69 5.49
C ALA A 701 -6.29 -20.60 6.56
N ALA A 702 -5.14 -20.20 7.12
CA ALA A 702 -4.47 -20.98 8.16
C ALA A 702 -5.38 -21.13 9.39
N ILE A 703 -6.08 -20.07 9.83
CA ILE A 703 -7.08 -20.15 10.91
C ILE A 703 -8.23 -21.09 10.53
N ALA A 704 -8.83 -20.91 9.33
CA ALA A 704 -9.95 -21.73 8.88
C ALA A 704 -9.58 -23.22 8.74
N ASN A 705 -8.35 -23.52 8.30
CA ASN A 705 -7.82 -24.87 8.17
C ASN A 705 -7.61 -25.54 9.55
N ALA A 706 -7.11 -24.78 10.55
CA ALA A 706 -7.03 -25.28 11.91
C ALA A 706 -8.40 -25.56 12.52
N VAL A 707 -9.38 -24.67 12.32
CA VAL A 707 -10.78 -24.86 12.77
C VAL A 707 -11.39 -26.09 12.12
N LYS A 708 -11.15 -26.33 10.83
CA LYS A 708 -11.62 -27.54 10.12
C LYS A 708 -11.09 -28.81 10.79
N ARG A 709 -9.79 -28.86 11.14
CA ARG A 709 -9.19 -30.02 11.82
C ARG A 709 -9.78 -30.22 13.21
N LEU A 710 -9.99 -29.12 13.95
CA LEU A 710 -10.50 -29.16 15.31
C LEU A 710 -11.97 -29.57 15.41
N THR A 711 -12.82 -29.07 14.50
CA THR A 711 -14.29 -29.16 14.60
C THR A 711 -14.96 -30.00 13.52
N GLY A 712 -14.24 -30.35 12.47
CA GLY A 712 -14.82 -30.96 11.27
C GLY A 712 -15.60 -29.98 10.37
N LYS A 713 -15.85 -28.74 10.79
CA LYS A 713 -16.60 -27.74 10.01
C LYS A 713 -15.67 -26.92 9.13
N ARG A 714 -15.97 -26.80 7.83
CA ARG A 714 -15.30 -25.89 6.91
C ARG A 714 -16.00 -24.53 6.94
N LEU A 715 -15.34 -23.52 7.48
CA LEU A 715 -15.82 -22.14 7.45
C LEU A 715 -15.49 -21.51 6.08
N GLN A 716 -16.52 -21.01 5.41
CA GLN A 716 -16.46 -20.53 4.02
C GLN A 716 -16.74 -19.03 3.89
N SER A 717 -17.10 -18.36 4.98
CA SER A 717 -17.41 -16.94 4.99
C SER A 717 -16.70 -16.22 6.12
N MET A 718 -16.15 -15.06 5.83
CA MET A 718 -15.67 -14.11 6.82
C MET A 718 -16.85 -13.21 7.27
N PRO A 719 -16.88 -12.74 8.54
CA PRO A 719 -16.03 -13.19 9.63
C PRO A 719 -16.27 -14.67 9.97
N LEU A 720 -15.20 -15.38 10.34
CA LEU A 720 -15.25 -16.81 10.66
C LEU A 720 -16.03 -17.03 11.96
N LYS A 721 -17.21 -17.60 11.90
CA LYS A 721 -18.09 -17.85 13.05
C LYS A 721 -18.54 -19.31 13.08
N LEU A 722 -18.49 -19.93 14.25
CA LEU A 722 -19.04 -21.25 14.54
C LEU A 722 -20.46 -21.07 15.08
N THR A 723 -21.43 -20.97 14.18
CA THR A 723 -22.85 -20.92 14.53
C THR A 723 -23.46 -22.32 14.50
#